data_de6deb2d62f56786287c373a5ec26576
#
_entry.id   de6deb2d62f56786287c373a5ec26576
#
_cell.length_a   1.000
_cell.length_b   1.000
_cell.length_c   1.000
_cell.angle_alpha   90.00
_cell.angle_beta   90.00
_cell.angle_gamma   90.00
#
_symmetry.space_group_name_H-M   'P 1'
#
loop_
_entity.id
_entity.type
_entity.pdbx_description
1 polymer ?
#
loop_
_entity_poly.entity_id
_entity_poly.type
_entity_poly.pdbx_seq_one_letter_code
_entity_poly.pdbx_strand_id
1 'polypeptide(L)'
;MNGFFGQSIQARTELDLIANVKNQIVGAKDSNPIIGCVQDGVTGAYLLTLDDVSVDSEEALYLMSRSENPKFEKIKKNKKYSGKEIFSTIIPEGINSMKKNFEVKNGELLKGSLNKSTIASKKNSLIHYVYDKKGGLETRRFVDDTQRMVLNYLILRGFTVGFGDCFIDKDTFKKVKKQINDKLLDNYFEISNMENQGSTINPETYEDTLQASLNSLGANTYKVIQDNLEKTNNFHVMTFGAQAKGKGLNIGQIMSCIGAVSVEGKRVKKKVNGRTLAHFPYNEDSALSRGFVASNFLEGMKGYEYFFHSMGGREGLIDTALKTSSTGYIQRKLVKALEDLRVTYDGTVRNSNGTIVEFLYGDNGIDQLMQSENKLSTIVLSNKDIEEHYGMSKSELKSSKSKESMNSKYVKDLIELRKEIREKQMDSMQNYGTIESSFLLPVNLYRIMSDYTDSKRKSKNDLKYEYVLEKIEEILTDNKTDLYSKRSKFQDKDESHSKKLFRLGLMEYLSPKKCVFDYNLNKKDFDEIVEDIKSAFLKAVVQPGEMVGVITAQSLGEPTTQMNLNTKHFAGAASKSSANMGVPRIEEILSNSKNIKTPMTSLFLKEINDGKLGKYVNNHLNTIKINDLISDAEIYYHLFDDKDNELNKKLKSDGVDNPFYLNDKKDSSLFPWVFRIELDRETMLDKDIVLLDVKTKIVLFYYDIVQDMKSMKKEKKELWENIMGGVVLSNKDTSDTPTIHIRLGLNNFDYPMIIKLLKSFMNDVYLKGVKGITGSDHSKEIRILFDEKTGAMESKPDYENVITAAGINLNEFRVLKGVNQERMYFNDVNFVYKTFGIEAARSILVTELKRTFNAGGAGFNYNHLVVLTNLMTYTGDIVSIDRNGTSKMELDPLARASFEKMMEHFVNAAVFNQKDRIKATSSRIMTGRVIPGGTGSFELMMDTEKLANSEFLDDEYQGRTQFEGFRDNALFEDIMGDGEVNVDFLT
;
A
#
# COMPACT_ATOMS: atom_id res chain seq x y z
N MET A 1 -6.37 -28.53 -11.05
CA MET A 1 -7.70 -27.93 -10.88
C MET A 1 -8.58 -28.95 -10.20
N ASN A 2 -9.24 -28.59 -9.10
CA ASN A 2 -10.13 -29.49 -8.37
C ASN A 2 -11.57 -29.10 -8.66
N GLY A 3 -12.43 -30.10 -8.90
CA GLY A 3 -13.87 -29.91 -9.08
C GLY A 3 -14.62 -30.34 -7.81
N PHE A 4 -15.70 -29.62 -7.47
CA PHE A 4 -16.59 -29.97 -6.38
C PHE A 4 -18.03 -30.09 -6.89
N PHE A 5 -18.69 -31.14 -6.48
CA PHE A 5 -20.10 -31.40 -6.79
C PHE A 5 -20.88 -31.40 -5.45
N GLY A 6 -21.81 -30.47 -5.30
CA GLY A 6 -22.72 -30.46 -4.14
C GLY A 6 -23.60 -31.70 -4.09
N GLN A 7 -23.48 -32.51 -3.02
CA GLN A 7 -24.24 -33.75 -2.90
C GLN A 7 -25.59 -33.55 -2.20
N SER A 8 -25.68 -32.61 -1.25
CA SER A 8 -26.91 -32.30 -0.54
C SER A 8 -27.67 -31.15 -1.21
N ILE A 9 -28.98 -31.09 -1.01
CA ILE A 9 -29.83 -29.98 -1.46
C ILE A 9 -29.30 -28.66 -0.86
N GLN A 10 -28.92 -28.64 0.39
CA GLN A 10 -28.35 -27.49 1.06
C GLN A 10 -27.09 -27.00 0.34
N ALA A 11 -26.12 -27.89 0.08
CA ALA A 11 -24.90 -27.55 -0.64
C ALA A 11 -25.15 -26.98 -2.05
N ARG A 12 -26.11 -27.56 -2.79
CA ARG A 12 -26.51 -27.07 -4.11
C ARG A 12 -27.13 -25.68 -4.02
N THR A 13 -28.01 -25.45 -3.06
CA THR A 13 -28.63 -24.14 -2.83
C THR A 13 -27.59 -23.08 -2.47
N GLU A 14 -26.62 -23.39 -1.60
CA GLU A 14 -25.51 -22.50 -1.28
C GLU A 14 -24.65 -22.18 -2.52
N LEU A 15 -24.36 -23.17 -3.36
CA LEU A 15 -23.63 -22.96 -4.60
C LEU A 15 -24.37 -22.04 -5.58
N ASP A 16 -25.67 -22.17 -5.71
CA ASP A 16 -26.46 -21.33 -6.65
C ASP A 16 -26.74 -19.93 -6.08
N LEU A 17 -27.17 -19.83 -4.84
CA LEU A 17 -27.63 -18.55 -4.28
C LEU A 17 -26.50 -17.71 -3.69
N ILE A 18 -25.42 -18.33 -3.16
CA ILE A 18 -24.33 -17.62 -2.50
C ILE A 18 -23.07 -17.64 -3.34
N ALA A 19 -22.54 -18.83 -3.64
CA ALA A 19 -21.23 -18.97 -4.28
C ALA A 19 -21.24 -18.73 -5.80
N ASN A 20 -22.39 -18.62 -6.43
CA ASN A 20 -22.50 -18.38 -7.86
C ASN A 20 -21.82 -17.07 -8.26
N VAL A 21 -21.08 -17.09 -9.37
CA VAL A 21 -20.30 -15.96 -9.90
C VAL A 21 -21.14 -14.68 -10.05
N LYS A 22 -22.42 -14.81 -10.42
CA LYS A 22 -23.35 -13.67 -10.52
C LYS A 22 -23.49 -12.87 -9.22
N ASN A 23 -23.30 -13.52 -8.06
CA ASN A 23 -23.41 -12.90 -6.74
C ASN A 23 -22.07 -12.45 -6.18
N GLN A 24 -20.95 -12.84 -6.82
CA GLN A 24 -19.57 -12.55 -6.40
C GLN A 24 -18.89 -11.51 -7.30
N ILE A 25 -19.66 -10.59 -7.86
CA ILE A 25 -19.14 -9.57 -8.80
C ILE A 25 -18.28 -8.52 -8.08
N VAL A 26 -18.66 -8.13 -6.87
CA VAL A 26 -17.89 -7.18 -6.03
C VAL A 26 -17.04 -7.96 -5.04
N GLY A 27 -15.77 -7.58 -4.90
CA GLY A 27 -14.80 -8.23 -4.03
C GLY A 27 -14.68 -7.57 -2.67
N ALA A 28 -14.46 -8.38 -1.63
CA ALA A 28 -14.26 -7.93 -0.26
C ALA A 28 -12.93 -7.20 -0.04
N LYS A 29 -11.96 -7.35 -0.93
CA LYS A 29 -10.62 -6.75 -0.79
C LYS A 29 -10.67 -5.22 -0.71
N ASP A 30 -11.37 -4.60 -1.63
CA ASP A 30 -11.39 -3.14 -1.84
C ASP A 30 -12.76 -2.58 -2.26
N SER A 31 -13.84 -3.34 -2.08
CA SER A 31 -15.21 -3.00 -2.48
C SER A 31 -15.36 -2.66 -3.98
N ASN A 32 -14.48 -3.21 -4.82
CA ASN A 32 -14.51 -3.00 -6.26
C ASN A 32 -15.04 -4.23 -6.99
N PRO A 33 -15.62 -4.05 -8.18
CA PRO A 33 -15.92 -5.18 -9.03
C PRO A 33 -14.66 -5.98 -9.37
N ILE A 34 -14.74 -7.30 -9.23
CA ILE A 34 -13.67 -8.22 -9.65
C ILE A 34 -13.85 -8.55 -11.13
N ILE A 35 -15.10 -8.65 -11.58
CA ILE A 35 -15.47 -8.98 -12.95
C ILE A 35 -15.65 -7.71 -13.75
N GLY A 36 -15.10 -7.70 -14.97
CA GLY A 36 -15.23 -6.59 -15.90
C GLY A 36 -14.75 -6.97 -17.29
N CYS A 37 -15.06 -6.16 -18.28
CA CYS A 37 -14.51 -6.34 -19.61
C CYS A 37 -12.99 -6.09 -19.61
N VAL A 38 -12.26 -6.92 -20.36
CA VAL A 38 -10.80 -6.86 -20.46
C VAL A 38 -10.34 -6.92 -21.91
N GLN A 39 -9.13 -6.41 -22.17
CA GLN A 39 -8.43 -6.52 -23.45
C GLN A 39 -9.33 -6.14 -24.65
N ASP A 40 -9.64 -7.09 -25.53
CA ASP A 40 -10.42 -6.84 -26.76
C ASP A 40 -11.84 -6.39 -26.47
N GLY A 41 -12.45 -6.84 -25.37
CA GLY A 41 -13.75 -6.36 -24.92
C GLY A 41 -13.75 -4.86 -24.61
N VAL A 42 -12.68 -4.33 -24.05
CA VAL A 42 -12.53 -2.89 -23.78
C VAL A 42 -12.18 -2.12 -25.05
N THR A 43 -11.25 -2.66 -25.86
CA THR A 43 -10.85 -2.03 -27.13
C THR A 43 -12.02 -1.91 -28.10
N GLY A 44 -12.78 -2.96 -28.27
CA GLY A 44 -13.93 -2.95 -29.15
C GLY A 44 -15.08 -2.08 -28.67
N ALA A 45 -15.32 -2.03 -27.35
CA ALA A 45 -16.30 -1.11 -26.77
C ALA A 45 -15.90 0.36 -26.98
N TYR A 46 -14.59 0.66 -26.82
CA TYR A 46 -14.06 1.98 -27.12
C TYR A 46 -14.26 2.36 -28.59
N LEU A 47 -13.86 1.47 -29.51
CA LEU A 47 -13.98 1.69 -30.94
C LEU A 47 -15.45 1.81 -31.40
N LEU A 48 -16.36 1.02 -30.82
CA LEU A 48 -17.78 1.11 -31.12
C LEU A 48 -18.39 2.46 -30.70
N THR A 49 -17.96 2.99 -29.56
CA THR A 49 -18.54 4.20 -28.95
C THR A 49 -17.80 5.50 -29.26
N LEU A 50 -16.92 5.52 -30.26
CA LEU A 50 -16.34 6.73 -30.80
C LEU A 50 -17.42 7.58 -31.49
N ASP A 51 -17.23 8.91 -31.48
CA ASP A 51 -18.21 9.85 -32.07
C ASP A 51 -18.36 9.68 -33.58
N ASP A 52 -17.31 9.25 -34.28
CA ASP A 52 -17.25 9.14 -35.74
C ASP A 52 -17.83 7.82 -36.25
N VAL A 53 -18.27 6.92 -35.38
CA VAL A 53 -18.75 5.60 -35.77
C VAL A 53 -20.23 5.65 -36.13
N SER A 54 -20.52 5.24 -37.39
CA SER A 54 -21.86 5.10 -37.94
C SER A 54 -22.01 3.65 -38.41
N VAL A 55 -23.06 2.99 -37.93
CA VAL A 55 -23.39 1.59 -38.22
C VAL A 55 -24.71 1.54 -39.00
N ASP A 56 -24.75 0.78 -40.07
CA ASP A 56 -25.94 0.63 -40.88
C ASP A 56 -26.99 -0.24 -40.16
N SER A 57 -28.29 -0.15 -40.61
CA SER A 57 -29.37 -0.86 -39.95
C SER A 57 -29.20 -2.39 -39.94
N GLU A 58 -28.59 -2.97 -40.97
CA GLU A 58 -28.35 -4.42 -41.07
C GLU A 58 -27.27 -4.87 -40.08
N GLU A 59 -26.17 -4.14 -40.02
CA GLU A 59 -25.11 -4.38 -39.04
C GLU A 59 -25.60 -4.18 -37.61
N ALA A 60 -26.44 -3.15 -37.38
CA ALA A 60 -27.02 -2.88 -36.07
C ALA A 60 -27.94 -4.06 -35.62
N LEU A 61 -28.76 -4.59 -36.52
CA LEU A 61 -29.59 -5.77 -36.25
C LEU A 61 -28.72 -7.00 -35.94
N TYR A 62 -27.66 -7.20 -36.72
CA TYR A 62 -26.71 -8.28 -36.49
C TYR A 62 -26.07 -8.20 -35.12
N LEU A 63 -25.57 -7.03 -34.73
CA LEU A 63 -24.96 -6.83 -33.44
C LEU A 63 -25.94 -7.06 -32.28
N MET A 64 -27.16 -6.56 -32.41
CA MET A 64 -28.19 -6.72 -31.37
C MET A 64 -28.72 -8.16 -31.29
N SER A 65 -28.73 -8.93 -32.36
CA SER A 65 -29.17 -10.32 -32.34
C SER A 65 -28.29 -11.21 -31.46
N ARG A 66 -27.11 -10.71 -31.05
CA ARG A 66 -26.19 -11.43 -30.18
C ARG A 66 -26.42 -11.20 -28.68
N SER A 67 -27.30 -10.26 -28.31
CA SER A 67 -27.72 -10.06 -26.94
C SER A 67 -28.78 -11.09 -26.51
N GLU A 68 -28.82 -11.38 -25.18
CA GLU A 68 -29.82 -12.30 -24.61
C GLU A 68 -31.26 -11.80 -24.81
N ASN A 69 -31.45 -10.47 -24.68
CA ASN A 69 -32.77 -9.83 -24.91
C ASN A 69 -32.66 -8.73 -25.97
N PRO A 70 -32.72 -9.05 -27.25
CA PRO A 70 -32.57 -8.08 -28.32
C PRO A 70 -33.78 -7.13 -28.45
N LYS A 71 -33.54 -5.83 -28.39
CA LYS A 71 -34.58 -4.78 -28.52
C LYS A 71 -34.73 -4.32 -29.97
N PHE A 72 -35.13 -5.21 -30.90
CA PHE A 72 -35.21 -4.91 -32.32
C PHE A 72 -36.19 -3.77 -32.66
N GLU A 73 -37.16 -3.48 -31.81
CA GLU A 73 -38.13 -2.41 -31.98
C GLU A 73 -37.51 -1.01 -32.09
N LYS A 74 -36.28 -0.85 -31.53
CA LYS A 74 -35.54 0.42 -31.57
C LYS A 74 -34.88 0.68 -32.92
N ILE A 75 -34.79 -0.30 -33.82
CA ILE A 75 -34.13 -0.16 -35.13
C ILE A 75 -35.15 -0.06 -36.28
N LYS A 76 -35.05 1.04 -37.05
CA LYS A 76 -35.83 1.30 -38.24
C LYS A 76 -34.99 0.98 -39.49
N LYS A 77 -35.60 0.40 -40.52
CA LYS A 77 -34.94 0.12 -41.82
C LYS A 77 -34.36 1.41 -42.43
N ASN A 78 -33.24 1.31 -43.08
CA ASN A 78 -32.54 2.37 -43.82
C ASN A 78 -32.14 3.60 -42.98
N LYS A 79 -31.93 3.45 -41.67
CA LYS A 79 -31.40 4.50 -40.80
C LYS A 79 -29.98 4.13 -40.36
N LYS A 80 -29.09 5.11 -40.34
CA LYS A 80 -27.75 4.97 -39.73
C LYS A 80 -27.85 5.26 -38.25
N TYR A 81 -27.18 4.46 -37.46
CA TYR A 81 -27.15 4.55 -35.99
C TYR A 81 -25.74 4.86 -35.51
N SER A 82 -25.63 5.65 -34.48
CA SER A 82 -24.35 5.78 -33.81
C SER A 82 -24.04 4.54 -32.95
N GLY A 83 -22.79 4.18 -32.85
CA GLY A 83 -22.42 3.05 -32.00
C GLY A 83 -22.86 3.21 -30.54
N LYS A 84 -23.00 4.45 -30.07
CA LYS A 84 -23.54 4.76 -28.73
C LYS A 84 -24.99 4.39 -28.57
N GLU A 85 -25.81 4.66 -29.61
CA GLU A 85 -27.23 4.28 -29.61
C GLU A 85 -27.39 2.75 -29.58
N ILE A 86 -26.52 2.02 -30.31
CA ILE A 86 -26.53 0.55 -30.31
C ILE A 86 -26.11 0.02 -28.94
N PHE A 87 -25.02 0.53 -28.36
CA PHE A 87 -24.58 0.11 -27.06
C PHE A 87 -25.61 0.41 -25.95
N SER A 88 -26.32 1.51 -26.04
CA SER A 88 -27.41 1.87 -25.12
C SER A 88 -28.53 0.85 -25.02
N THR A 89 -28.69 -0.02 -26.03
CA THR A 89 -29.72 -1.07 -26.01
C THR A 89 -29.44 -2.16 -24.98
N ILE A 90 -28.19 -2.35 -24.64
CA ILE A 90 -27.74 -3.37 -23.67
C ILE A 90 -27.76 -2.81 -22.21
N ILE A 91 -27.58 -1.51 -22.06
CA ILE A 91 -27.59 -0.91 -20.72
C ILE A 91 -28.97 -1.04 -20.10
N PRO A 92 -29.11 -1.58 -18.87
CA PRO A 92 -30.42 -1.66 -18.22
C PRO A 92 -31.01 -0.26 -17.96
N GLU A 93 -32.31 -0.17 -18.06
CA GLU A 93 -33.03 1.08 -17.81
C GLU A 93 -32.92 1.53 -16.35
N GLY A 94 -32.88 2.84 -16.16
CA GLY A 94 -32.73 3.45 -14.83
C GLY A 94 -31.29 3.58 -14.33
N ILE A 95 -30.29 3.22 -15.13
CA ILE A 95 -28.88 3.43 -14.76
C ILE A 95 -28.47 4.85 -15.12
N ASN A 96 -28.01 5.59 -14.12
CA ASN A 96 -27.47 6.94 -14.25
C ASN A 96 -25.99 6.95 -13.83
N SER A 97 -25.13 7.52 -14.66
CA SER A 97 -23.71 7.67 -14.34
C SER A 97 -23.16 8.95 -14.95
N MET A 98 -22.57 9.81 -14.16
CA MET A 98 -21.98 11.04 -14.61
C MET A 98 -20.50 11.12 -14.17
N LYS A 99 -19.61 11.22 -15.14
CA LYS A 99 -18.18 11.51 -14.94
C LYS A 99 -17.79 12.66 -15.83
N LYS A 100 -16.64 13.30 -15.59
CA LYS A 100 -16.18 14.51 -16.30
C LYS A 100 -16.37 14.49 -17.82
N ASN A 101 -16.15 13.34 -18.48
CA ASN A 101 -16.26 13.17 -19.95
C ASN A 101 -17.14 11.97 -20.33
N PHE A 102 -18.02 11.54 -19.46
CA PHE A 102 -18.85 10.35 -19.70
C PHE A 102 -20.20 10.51 -19.01
N GLU A 103 -21.28 10.36 -19.75
CA GLU A 103 -22.62 10.56 -19.25
C GLU A 103 -23.58 9.48 -19.76
N VAL A 104 -24.20 8.78 -18.84
CA VAL A 104 -25.29 7.85 -19.08
C VAL A 104 -26.50 8.32 -18.29
N LYS A 105 -27.64 8.48 -18.95
CA LYS A 105 -28.92 8.80 -18.31
C LYS A 105 -29.96 7.79 -18.68
N ASN A 106 -30.64 7.24 -17.70
CA ASN A 106 -31.69 6.26 -17.84
C ASN A 106 -31.36 5.08 -18.83
N GLY A 107 -30.07 4.64 -18.77
CA GLY A 107 -29.56 3.59 -19.63
C GLY A 107 -29.15 4.03 -21.04
N GLU A 108 -29.21 5.32 -21.36
CA GLU A 108 -28.77 5.86 -22.65
C GLU A 108 -27.40 6.53 -22.51
N LEU A 109 -26.44 6.14 -23.34
CA LEU A 109 -25.08 6.72 -23.39
C LEU A 109 -25.11 8.00 -24.23
N LEU A 110 -25.09 9.15 -23.58
CA LEU A 110 -25.20 10.45 -24.21
C LEU A 110 -23.84 11.04 -24.61
N LYS A 111 -22.81 10.93 -23.75
CA LYS A 111 -21.49 11.52 -24.00
C LYS A 111 -20.38 10.56 -23.64
N GLY A 112 -19.26 10.72 -24.34
CA GLY A 112 -18.02 9.99 -24.07
C GLY A 112 -17.93 8.64 -24.76
N SER A 113 -16.78 8.02 -24.62
CA SER A 113 -16.47 6.67 -25.12
C SER A 113 -16.22 5.71 -23.97
N LEU A 114 -16.50 4.44 -24.20
CA LEU A 114 -16.25 3.40 -23.23
C LEU A 114 -14.76 3.07 -23.17
N ASN A 115 -14.21 2.97 -21.97
CA ASN A 115 -12.82 2.62 -21.74
C ASN A 115 -12.68 1.78 -20.47
N LYS A 116 -11.44 1.45 -20.09
CA LYS A 116 -11.16 0.68 -18.89
C LYS A 116 -11.76 1.26 -17.61
N SER A 117 -11.88 2.58 -17.51
CA SER A 117 -12.43 3.23 -16.31
C SER A 117 -13.96 3.13 -16.23
N THR A 118 -14.62 2.80 -17.34
CA THR A 118 -16.09 2.77 -17.45
C THR A 118 -16.68 1.37 -17.42
N ILE A 119 -16.02 0.37 -18.06
CA ILE A 119 -16.59 -0.99 -18.22
C ILE A 119 -15.68 -2.12 -17.70
N ALA A 120 -14.48 -1.82 -17.21
CA ALA A 120 -13.66 -2.82 -16.57
C ALA A 120 -13.95 -2.93 -15.07
N SER A 121 -13.23 -3.81 -14.39
CA SER A 121 -13.26 -4.01 -12.94
C SER A 121 -12.68 -2.80 -12.20
N LYS A 122 -13.39 -1.68 -12.23
CA LYS A 122 -12.99 -0.42 -11.60
C LYS A 122 -14.12 0.13 -10.74
N LYS A 123 -13.72 0.82 -9.67
CA LYS A 123 -14.63 1.53 -8.79
C LYS A 123 -15.49 2.52 -9.58
N ASN A 124 -16.77 2.54 -9.26
CA ASN A 124 -17.74 3.38 -9.97
C ASN A 124 -17.77 3.17 -11.50
N SER A 125 -17.51 1.94 -11.99
CA SER A 125 -17.76 1.53 -13.37
C SER A 125 -19.26 1.29 -13.62
N LEU A 126 -19.68 1.19 -14.88
CA LEU A 126 -21.06 0.83 -15.23
C LEU A 126 -21.46 -0.51 -14.61
N ILE A 127 -20.53 -1.48 -14.60
CA ILE A 127 -20.76 -2.78 -13.97
C ILE A 127 -21.09 -2.63 -12.50
N HIS A 128 -20.37 -1.77 -11.78
CA HIS A 128 -20.62 -1.50 -10.37
C HIS A 128 -22.01 -0.86 -10.18
N TYR A 129 -22.39 0.11 -11.02
CA TYR A 129 -23.72 0.73 -10.96
C TYR A 129 -24.85 -0.24 -11.27
N VAL A 130 -24.67 -1.12 -12.25
CA VAL A 130 -25.68 -2.13 -12.61
C VAL A 130 -25.84 -3.13 -11.46
N TYR A 131 -24.73 -3.58 -10.86
CA TYR A 131 -24.75 -4.53 -9.75
C TYR A 131 -25.51 -4.00 -8.54
N ASP A 132 -25.19 -2.78 -8.13
CA ASP A 132 -25.83 -2.20 -6.94
C ASP A 132 -27.33 -1.91 -7.15
N LYS A 133 -27.73 -1.56 -8.37
CA LYS A 133 -29.11 -1.18 -8.64
C LYS A 133 -30.00 -2.34 -9.09
N LYS A 134 -29.49 -3.25 -9.89
CA LYS A 134 -30.24 -4.33 -10.52
C LYS A 134 -29.85 -5.73 -10.03
N GLY A 135 -28.79 -5.84 -9.25
CA GLY A 135 -28.32 -7.12 -8.72
C GLY A 135 -27.48 -7.95 -9.70
N GLY A 136 -27.08 -9.13 -9.24
CA GLY A 136 -26.09 -9.97 -9.93
C GLY A 136 -26.55 -10.53 -11.27
N LEU A 137 -27.81 -10.91 -11.41
CA LEU A 137 -28.36 -11.50 -12.64
C LEU A 137 -28.30 -10.51 -13.82
N GLU A 138 -28.81 -9.30 -13.62
CA GLU A 138 -28.79 -8.27 -14.65
C GLU A 138 -27.37 -7.80 -14.97
N THR A 139 -26.48 -7.81 -13.97
CA THR A 139 -25.07 -7.50 -14.21
C THR A 139 -24.38 -8.58 -15.06
N ARG A 140 -24.65 -9.85 -14.78
CA ARG A 140 -24.16 -10.94 -15.61
C ARG A 140 -24.62 -10.76 -17.07
N ARG A 141 -25.93 -10.54 -17.29
CA ARG A 141 -26.47 -10.28 -18.61
C ARG A 141 -25.79 -9.10 -19.29
N PHE A 142 -25.62 -8.00 -18.58
CA PHE A 142 -24.97 -6.82 -19.13
C PHE A 142 -23.51 -7.09 -19.55
N VAL A 143 -22.74 -7.83 -18.76
CA VAL A 143 -21.35 -8.19 -19.08
C VAL A 143 -21.31 -9.16 -20.27
N ASP A 144 -22.15 -10.19 -20.27
CA ASP A 144 -22.23 -11.18 -21.35
C ASP A 144 -22.63 -10.53 -22.69
N ASP A 145 -23.67 -9.71 -22.70
CA ASP A 145 -24.15 -9.02 -23.88
C ASP A 145 -23.13 -8.00 -24.38
N THR A 146 -22.49 -7.27 -23.50
CA THR A 146 -21.38 -6.36 -23.85
C THR A 146 -20.26 -7.13 -24.55
N GLN A 147 -19.81 -8.24 -23.98
CA GLN A 147 -18.75 -9.05 -24.57
C GLN A 147 -19.15 -9.61 -25.95
N ARG A 148 -20.36 -10.17 -26.09
CA ARG A 148 -20.87 -10.72 -27.35
C ARG A 148 -20.99 -9.66 -28.43
N MET A 149 -21.62 -8.53 -28.13
CA MET A 149 -21.83 -7.43 -29.09
C MET A 149 -20.48 -6.85 -29.55
N VAL A 150 -19.58 -6.55 -28.60
CA VAL A 150 -18.31 -5.92 -28.88
C VAL A 150 -17.39 -6.83 -29.70
N LEU A 151 -17.31 -8.12 -29.39
CA LEU A 151 -16.48 -9.05 -30.15
C LEU A 151 -17.02 -9.23 -31.57
N ASN A 152 -18.34 -9.31 -31.77
CA ASN A 152 -18.92 -9.34 -33.10
C ASN A 152 -18.68 -8.05 -33.89
N TYR A 153 -18.70 -6.89 -33.24
CA TYR A 153 -18.27 -5.64 -33.87
C TYR A 153 -16.82 -5.67 -34.33
N LEU A 154 -15.91 -6.20 -33.49
CA LEU A 154 -14.51 -6.36 -33.86
C LEU A 154 -14.29 -7.35 -35.00
N ILE A 155 -15.14 -8.38 -35.15
CA ILE A 155 -15.10 -9.28 -36.29
C ILE A 155 -15.44 -8.51 -37.59
N LEU A 156 -16.42 -7.63 -37.54
CA LEU A 156 -16.81 -6.81 -38.71
C LEU A 156 -15.77 -5.76 -39.06
N ARG A 157 -15.25 -5.08 -38.06
CA ARG A 157 -14.28 -3.95 -38.22
C ARG A 157 -12.85 -4.41 -38.40
N GLY A 158 -12.42 -5.41 -37.63
CA GLY A 158 -11.00 -5.78 -37.41
C GLY A 158 -10.26 -4.82 -36.49
N PHE A 159 -9.26 -5.34 -35.80
CA PHE A 159 -8.30 -4.58 -35.01
C PHE A 159 -7.01 -5.37 -34.89
N THR A 160 -5.88 -4.75 -35.21
CA THR A 160 -4.55 -5.32 -35.01
C THR A 160 -3.53 -4.21 -34.89
N VAL A 161 -2.41 -4.50 -34.21
CA VAL A 161 -1.26 -3.61 -34.19
C VAL A 161 -0.28 -4.05 -35.27
N GLY A 162 -0.08 -3.20 -36.27
CA GLY A 162 0.82 -3.46 -37.37
C GLY A 162 2.22 -2.87 -37.18
N PHE A 163 3.15 -3.24 -38.07
CA PHE A 163 4.51 -2.69 -38.03
C PHE A 163 4.51 -1.17 -38.26
N GLY A 164 3.58 -0.66 -39.09
CA GLY A 164 3.40 0.77 -39.31
C GLY A 164 3.05 1.57 -38.07
N ASP A 165 2.33 0.96 -37.12
CA ASP A 165 1.96 1.60 -35.84
C ASP A 165 3.17 1.85 -34.93
N CYS A 166 4.29 1.15 -35.16
CA CYS A 166 5.52 1.29 -34.37
C CYS A 166 6.33 2.55 -34.73
N PHE A 167 6.05 3.19 -35.83
CA PHE A 167 6.78 4.37 -36.27
C PHE A 167 6.12 5.64 -35.76
N ILE A 168 6.95 6.58 -35.40
CA ILE A 168 6.58 7.94 -35.03
C ILE A 168 7.10 8.90 -36.10
N ASP A 169 6.52 10.09 -36.18
CA ASP A 169 6.97 11.14 -37.11
C ASP A 169 8.46 11.44 -36.92
N LYS A 170 9.16 11.67 -38.09
CA LYS A 170 10.61 11.91 -38.12
C LYS A 170 11.06 13.09 -37.26
N ASP A 171 10.26 14.15 -37.16
CA ASP A 171 10.59 15.32 -36.37
C ASP A 171 10.45 15.07 -34.88
N THR A 172 9.40 14.35 -34.45
CA THR A 172 9.22 13.90 -33.09
C THR A 172 10.33 12.93 -32.67
N PHE A 173 10.74 12.02 -33.56
CA PHE A 173 11.86 11.12 -33.33
C PHE A 173 13.16 11.85 -33.09
N LYS A 174 13.47 12.88 -33.91
CA LYS A 174 14.66 13.73 -33.71
C LYS A 174 14.62 14.47 -32.37
N LYS A 175 13.44 15.00 -32.00
CA LYS A 175 13.26 15.67 -30.69
C LYS A 175 13.53 14.72 -29.52
N VAL A 176 12.98 13.51 -29.57
CA VAL A 176 13.20 12.49 -28.54
C VAL A 176 14.66 12.09 -28.43
N LYS A 177 15.33 11.82 -29.57
CA LYS A 177 16.79 11.50 -29.61
C LYS A 177 17.63 12.63 -29.05
N LYS A 178 17.30 13.88 -29.38
CA LYS A 178 18.00 15.05 -28.80
C LYS A 178 17.81 15.09 -27.27
N GLN A 179 16.61 14.93 -26.78
CA GLN A 179 16.34 14.91 -25.32
C GLN A 179 17.13 13.80 -24.60
N ILE A 180 17.22 12.61 -25.20
CA ILE A 180 18.01 11.51 -24.64
C ILE A 180 19.50 11.91 -24.57
N ASN A 181 20.06 12.44 -25.64
CA ASN A 181 21.46 12.84 -25.67
C ASN A 181 21.77 14.00 -24.72
N ASP A 182 20.91 15.02 -24.68
CA ASP A 182 21.08 16.16 -23.79
C ASP A 182 21.09 15.69 -22.33
N LYS A 183 20.18 14.80 -21.96
CA LYS A 183 20.09 14.27 -20.59
C LYS A 183 21.24 13.33 -20.22
N LEU A 184 21.78 12.57 -21.18
CA LEU A 184 22.97 11.77 -20.95
C LEU A 184 24.19 12.66 -20.69
N LEU A 185 24.28 13.79 -21.36
CA LEU A 185 25.30 14.81 -21.09
C LEU A 185 25.12 15.44 -19.71
N ASP A 186 23.88 15.84 -19.37
CA ASP A 186 23.56 16.35 -18.02
C ASP A 186 23.97 15.35 -16.93
N ASN A 187 23.65 14.08 -17.12
CA ASN A 187 24.02 13.03 -16.16
C ASN A 187 25.55 12.88 -16.04
N TYR A 188 26.28 13.01 -17.13
CA TYR A 188 27.74 13.03 -17.10
C TYR A 188 28.28 14.22 -16.29
N PHE A 189 27.71 15.40 -16.45
CA PHE A 189 28.06 16.56 -15.65
C PHE A 189 27.64 16.40 -14.17
N GLU A 190 26.48 15.80 -13.89
CA GLU A 190 26.05 15.47 -12.53
C GLU A 190 27.06 14.54 -11.85
N ILE A 191 27.52 13.50 -12.53
CA ILE A 191 28.55 12.57 -12.03
C ILE A 191 29.85 13.31 -11.72
N SER A 192 30.36 14.11 -12.70
CA SER A 192 31.60 14.87 -12.52
C SER A 192 31.50 15.86 -11.35
N ASN A 193 30.36 16.53 -11.21
CA ASN A 193 30.13 17.44 -10.08
C ASN A 193 30.09 16.73 -8.73
N MET A 194 29.47 15.54 -8.67
CA MET A 194 29.41 14.74 -7.45
C MET A 194 30.78 14.14 -7.10
N GLU A 195 31.55 13.70 -8.07
CA GLU A 195 32.90 13.21 -7.87
C GLU A 195 33.83 14.35 -7.39
N ASN A 196 33.65 15.56 -7.89
CA ASN A 196 34.39 16.74 -7.45
C ASN A 196 34.00 17.20 -6.02
N GLN A 197 32.81 16.86 -5.53
CA GLN A 197 32.38 17.12 -4.16
C GLN A 197 32.98 16.14 -3.14
N GLY A 198 33.72 15.13 -3.61
CA GLY A 198 34.52 14.23 -2.80
C GLY A 198 33.71 13.38 -1.81
N SER A 199 34.34 13.06 -0.69
CA SER A 199 33.85 12.13 0.32
C SER A 199 32.64 12.60 1.14
N THR A 200 32.07 13.76 0.85
CA THR A 200 30.92 14.32 1.60
C THR A 200 29.58 13.64 1.28
N ILE A 201 29.51 12.94 0.13
CA ILE A 201 28.27 12.30 -0.33
C ILE A 201 28.29 10.81 0.05
N ASN A 202 27.23 10.37 0.74
CA ASN A 202 27.03 8.96 1.01
C ASN A 202 26.89 8.17 -0.31
N PRO A 203 27.61 7.02 -0.48
CA PRO A 203 27.53 6.20 -1.70
C PRO A 203 26.12 5.78 -2.08
N GLU A 204 25.24 5.54 -1.11
CA GLU A 204 23.84 5.19 -1.37
C GLU A 204 23.07 6.38 -1.94
N THR A 205 23.26 7.57 -1.38
CA THR A 205 22.63 8.80 -1.89
C THR A 205 23.09 9.15 -3.30
N TYR A 206 24.38 8.92 -3.59
CA TYR A 206 24.96 9.09 -4.92
C TYR A 206 24.28 8.20 -5.96
N GLU A 207 24.17 6.89 -5.68
CA GLU A 207 23.51 5.95 -6.57
C GLU A 207 22.02 6.27 -6.76
N ASP A 208 21.31 6.62 -5.68
CA ASP A 208 19.89 6.93 -5.72
C ASP A 208 19.59 8.20 -6.53
N THR A 209 20.43 9.23 -6.41
CA THR A 209 20.26 10.49 -7.16
C THR A 209 20.45 10.26 -8.66
N LEU A 210 21.48 9.52 -9.05
CA LEU A 210 21.73 9.19 -10.44
C LEU A 210 20.63 8.29 -11.02
N GLN A 211 20.16 7.32 -10.26
CA GLN A 211 19.04 6.47 -10.66
C GLN A 211 17.76 7.28 -10.88
N ALA A 212 17.44 8.20 -9.98
CA ALA A 212 16.28 9.07 -10.09
C ALA A 212 16.35 9.99 -11.31
N SER A 213 17.52 10.58 -11.58
CA SER A 213 17.78 11.42 -12.76
C SER A 213 17.52 10.64 -14.06
N LEU A 214 18.04 9.42 -14.18
CA LEU A 214 17.86 8.55 -15.35
C LEU A 214 16.40 8.06 -15.51
N ASN A 215 15.72 7.77 -14.42
CA ASN A 215 14.32 7.34 -14.46
C ASN A 215 13.39 8.47 -14.92
N SER A 216 13.67 9.71 -14.55
CA SER A 216 12.92 10.89 -14.98
C SER A 216 12.96 11.09 -16.50
N LEU A 217 14.07 10.73 -17.15
CA LEU A 217 14.21 10.80 -18.59
C LEU A 217 13.20 9.92 -19.32
N GLY A 218 13.02 8.68 -18.85
CA GLY A 218 12.03 7.76 -19.42
C GLY A 218 10.62 8.35 -19.40
N ALA A 219 10.20 8.88 -18.25
CA ALA A 219 8.88 9.47 -18.09
C ALA A 219 8.65 10.67 -19.05
N ASN A 220 9.63 11.54 -19.20
CA ASN A 220 9.53 12.72 -20.06
C ASN A 220 9.46 12.35 -21.55
N THR A 221 10.29 11.43 -22.03
CA THR A 221 10.28 10.98 -23.41
C THR A 221 9.00 10.26 -23.79
N TYR A 222 8.41 9.47 -22.85
CA TYR A 222 7.12 8.80 -23.07
C TYR A 222 5.99 9.80 -23.22
N LYS A 223 5.99 10.88 -22.43
CA LYS A 223 5.00 11.95 -22.55
C LYS A 223 5.07 12.64 -23.92
N VAL A 224 6.26 12.93 -24.40
CA VAL A 224 6.44 13.51 -25.75
C VAL A 224 5.87 12.59 -26.83
N ILE A 225 6.08 11.27 -26.73
CA ILE A 225 5.49 10.32 -27.67
C ILE A 225 3.95 10.32 -27.55
N GLN A 226 3.43 10.27 -26.33
CA GLN A 226 2.00 10.27 -26.09
C GLN A 226 1.30 11.49 -26.69
N ASP A 227 1.91 12.67 -26.54
CA ASP A 227 1.32 13.93 -27.01
C ASP A 227 1.37 14.08 -28.55
N ASN A 228 2.33 13.40 -29.22
CA ASN A 228 2.52 13.51 -30.67
C ASN A 228 2.06 12.27 -31.45
N LEU A 229 1.64 11.20 -30.78
CA LEU A 229 1.15 10.01 -31.46
C LEU A 229 -0.26 10.25 -32.02
N GLU A 230 -0.48 9.94 -33.29
CA GLU A 230 -1.78 10.10 -33.94
C GLU A 230 -2.87 9.30 -33.23
N LYS A 231 -4.04 9.89 -33.07
CA LYS A 231 -5.21 9.23 -32.44
C LYS A 231 -5.71 8.00 -33.19
N THR A 232 -5.40 7.92 -34.48
CA THR A 232 -5.74 6.79 -35.36
C THR A 232 -4.78 5.62 -35.21
N ASN A 233 -3.60 5.83 -34.64
CA ASN A 233 -2.62 4.79 -34.39
C ASN A 233 -3.17 3.74 -33.43
N ASN A 234 -3.02 2.45 -33.78
CA ASN A 234 -3.58 1.35 -32.98
C ASN A 234 -2.95 1.22 -31.59
N PHE A 235 -1.71 1.61 -31.41
CA PHE A 235 -1.13 1.73 -30.05
C PHE A 235 -1.82 2.84 -29.24
N HIS A 236 -2.11 3.99 -29.87
CA HIS A 236 -2.86 5.05 -29.19
C HIS A 236 -4.25 4.58 -28.77
N VAL A 237 -4.97 3.93 -29.68
CA VAL A 237 -6.30 3.37 -29.41
C VAL A 237 -6.26 2.38 -28.25
N MET A 238 -5.33 1.43 -28.29
CA MET A 238 -5.26 0.36 -27.28
C MET A 238 -4.79 0.86 -25.91
N THR A 239 -3.77 1.72 -25.87
CA THR A 239 -3.07 2.08 -24.61
C THR A 239 -3.62 3.36 -23.99
N PHE A 240 -3.88 4.39 -24.77
CA PHE A 240 -4.30 5.70 -24.24
C PHE A 240 -5.82 5.92 -24.35
N GLY A 241 -6.43 5.52 -25.44
CA GLY A 241 -7.88 5.65 -25.67
C GLY A 241 -8.68 4.67 -24.83
N ALA A 242 -8.63 3.41 -25.18
CA ALA A 242 -9.33 2.32 -24.51
C ALA A 242 -8.71 1.97 -23.15
N GLN A 243 -7.40 2.16 -23.01
CA GLN A 243 -6.60 1.71 -21.84
C GLN A 243 -6.68 0.19 -21.62
N ALA A 244 -6.94 -0.56 -22.69
CA ALA A 244 -7.20 -1.98 -22.62
C ALA A 244 -5.96 -2.80 -22.27
N LYS A 245 -4.84 -2.51 -22.92
CA LYS A 245 -3.57 -3.23 -22.74
C LYS A 245 -2.37 -2.29 -22.96
N GLY A 246 -1.26 -2.61 -22.29
CA GLY A 246 -0.05 -1.82 -22.38
C GLY A 246 -0.08 -0.58 -21.47
N LYS A 247 1.09 -0.02 -21.27
CA LYS A 247 1.31 1.26 -20.58
C LYS A 247 2.15 2.15 -21.49
N GLY A 248 2.15 3.46 -21.28
CA GLY A 248 3.00 4.41 -22.02
C GLY A 248 4.48 4.02 -22.02
N LEU A 249 4.96 3.39 -20.93
CA LEU A 249 6.30 2.81 -20.84
C LEU A 249 6.60 1.81 -21.96
N ASN A 250 5.67 0.90 -22.28
CA ASN A 250 5.88 -0.11 -23.31
C ASN A 250 6.02 0.52 -24.69
N ILE A 251 5.20 1.52 -25.00
CA ILE A 251 5.29 2.28 -26.25
C ILE A 251 6.58 3.07 -26.30
N GLY A 252 6.98 3.70 -25.20
CA GLY A 252 8.25 4.40 -25.07
C GLY A 252 9.45 3.49 -25.32
N GLN A 253 9.45 2.27 -24.82
CA GLN A 253 10.52 1.29 -25.08
C GLN A 253 10.58 0.85 -26.55
N ILE A 254 9.44 0.81 -27.23
CA ILE A 254 9.39 0.50 -28.68
C ILE A 254 9.92 1.67 -29.50
N MET A 255 9.52 2.90 -29.21
CA MET A 255 9.70 4.08 -30.07
C MET A 255 10.78 5.06 -29.60
N SER A 256 11.13 5.10 -28.30
CA SER A 256 12.07 6.07 -27.69
C SER A 256 13.37 5.42 -27.25
N CYS A 257 13.39 4.87 -26.04
CA CYS A 257 14.53 4.15 -25.46
C CYS A 257 14.03 3.13 -24.43
N ILE A 258 14.82 2.09 -24.23
CA ILE A 258 14.49 1.08 -23.19
C ILE A 258 14.71 1.67 -21.79
N GLY A 259 15.71 2.56 -21.63
CA GLY A 259 15.95 3.25 -20.38
C GLY A 259 16.93 2.54 -19.45
N ALA A 260 16.92 2.93 -18.19
CA ALA A 260 17.80 2.36 -17.17
C ALA A 260 17.38 0.93 -16.80
N VAL A 261 18.28 0.00 -16.98
CA VAL A 261 18.14 -1.38 -16.48
C VAL A 261 18.66 -1.43 -15.05
N SER A 262 17.82 -1.87 -14.14
CA SER A 262 18.18 -2.12 -12.75
C SER A 262 18.38 -3.61 -12.50
N VAL A 263 19.38 -3.93 -11.69
CA VAL A 263 19.63 -5.28 -11.17
C VAL A 263 19.72 -5.18 -9.66
N GLU A 264 18.94 -5.98 -8.95
CA GLU A 264 18.76 -5.87 -7.48
C GLU A 264 18.27 -4.47 -7.04
N GLY A 265 17.49 -3.80 -7.87
CA GLY A 265 16.95 -2.46 -7.58
C GLY A 265 17.93 -1.29 -7.74
N LYS A 266 19.17 -1.54 -8.11
CA LYS A 266 20.25 -0.54 -8.31
C LYS A 266 20.80 -0.59 -9.73
N ARG A 267 21.59 0.42 -10.11
CA ARG A 267 22.35 0.37 -11.37
C ARG A 267 23.27 -0.84 -11.38
N VAL A 268 23.57 -1.38 -12.55
CA VAL A 268 24.44 -2.55 -12.70
C VAL A 268 25.74 -2.35 -11.93
N LYS A 269 26.06 -3.26 -11.00
CA LYS A 269 27.25 -3.15 -10.15
C LYS A 269 28.54 -3.40 -10.91
N LYS A 270 29.59 -2.65 -10.58
CA LYS A 270 30.95 -2.94 -11.05
C LYS A 270 31.43 -4.27 -10.45
N LYS A 271 32.17 -5.05 -11.23
CA LYS A 271 32.84 -6.26 -10.76
C LYS A 271 34.10 -5.90 -9.97
N VAL A 272 34.76 -6.90 -9.40
CA VAL A 272 36.01 -6.75 -8.64
C VAL A 272 37.11 -6.00 -9.45
N ASN A 273 37.10 -6.13 -10.78
CA ASN A 273 38.01 -5.43 -11.67
C ASN A 273 37.64 -3.96 -11.97
N GLY A 274 36.69 -3.38 -11.23
CA GLY A 274 36.23 -2.00 -11.38
C GLY A 274 35.44 -1.70 -12.67
N ARG A 275 35.03 -2.72 -13.43
CA ARG A 275 34.26 -2.60 -14.67
C ARG A 275 32.96 -3.37 -14.62
N THR A 276 31.95 -2.92 -15.32
CA THR A 276 30.72 -3.71 -15.54
C THR A 276 30.93 -4.73 -16.65
N LEU A 277 31.51 -4.30 -17.78
CA LEU A 277 31.91 -5.12 -18.92
C LEU A 277 33.32 -4.74 -19.39
N ALA A 278 34.00 -5.64 -20.08
CA ALA A 278 35.31 -5.39 -20.66
C ALA A 278 35.29 -4.25 -21.69
N HIS A 279 34.16 -3.93 -22.26
CA HIS A 279 33.93 -2.86 -23.22
C HIS A 279 34.17 -1.46 -22.62
N PHE A 280 33.97 -1.26 -21.34
CA PHE A 280 34.10 0.04 -20.70
C PHE A 280 35.44 0.22 -20.00
N PRO A 281 35.96 1.47 -19.90
CA PRO A 281 37.15 1.80 -19.12
C PRO A 281 37.10 1.39 -17.69
N TYR A 282 38.25 1.36 -17.01
CA TYR A 282 38.35 1.11 -15.59
C TYR A 282 37.62 2.23 -14.83
N ASN A 283 36.82 1.81 -13.85
CA ASN A 283 36.08 2.67 -12.91
C ASN A 283 35.10 3.67 -13.54
N GLU A 284 34.72 3.50 -14.83
CA GLU A 284 33.72 4.36 -15.46
C GLU A 284 32.34 4.24 -14.81
N ASP A 285 31.71 5.39 -14.55
CA ASP A 285 30.40 5.50 -13.87
C ASP A 285 29.30 6.12 -14.74
N SER A 286 29.58 6.33 -16.03
CA SER A 286 28.61 6.89 -16.98
C SER A 286 27.31 6.07 -17.02
N ALA A 287 26.20 6.71 -17.38
CA ALA A 287 24.91 6.04 -17.49
C ALA A 287 24.98 4.79 -18.40
N LEU A 288 25.70 4.88 -19.53
CA LEU A 288 25.84 3.77 -20.48
C LEU A 288 26.64 2.60 -19.90
N SER A 289 27.68 2.88 -19.12
CA SER A 289 28.50 1.83 -18.50
C SER A 289 27.78 1.11 -17.37
N ARG A 290 26.80 1.78 -16.75
CA ARG A 290 26.06 1.29 -15.59
C ARG A 290 24.64 0.80 -15.90
N GLY A 291 24.36 0.49 -17.17
CA GLY A 291 23.14 -0.22 -17.58
C GLY A 291 22.04 0.63 -18.20
N PHE A 292 22.31 1.86 -18.62
CA PHE A 292 21.33 2.63 -19.38
C PHE A 292 21.33 2.21 -20.85
N VAL A 293 20.15 1.86 -21.37
CA VAL A 293 19.93 1.45 -22.77
C VAL A 293 19.30 2.62 -23.53
N ALA A 294 20.11 3.31 -24.33
CA ALA A 294 19.69 4.46 -25.13
C ALA A 294 18.96 4.07 -26.41
N SER A 295 19.12 2.84 -26.88
CA SER A 295 18.44 2.28 -28.05
C SER A 295 17.02 1.84 -27.70
N ASN A 296 16.16 1.74 -28.71
CA ASN A 296 14.81 1.22 -28.62
C ASN A 296 14.68 -0.16 -29.29
N PHE A 297 13.53 -0.82 -29.15
CA PHE A 297 13.33 -2.12 -29.79
C PHE A 297 13.25 -2.05 -31.33
N LEU A 298 12.82 -0.92 -31.87
CA LEU A 298 12.68 -0.75 -33.32
C LEU A 298 14.02 -0.61 -34.02
N GLU A 299 14.94 0.19 -33.44
CA GLU A 299 16.32 0.37 -33.99
C GLU A 299 17.20 -0.84 -33.69
N GLY A 300 16.92 -1.57 -32.66
CA GLY A 300 17.76 -2.63 -32.13
C GLY A 300 18.81 -2.13 -31.13
N MET A 301 19.31 -3.03 -30.31
CA MET A 301 20.24 -2.76 -29.23
C MET A 301 21.68 -3.08 -29.65
N LYS A 302 22.62 -2.30 -29.13
CA LYS A 302 24.04 -2.62 -29.22
C LYS A 302 24.37 -3.83 -28.34
N GLY A 303 25.49 -4.51 -28.59
CA GLY A 303 25.84 -5.74 -27.87
C GLY A 303 25.89 -5.60 -26.35
N TYR A 304 26.47 -4.51 -25.83
CA TYR A 304 26.54 -4.23 -24.40
C TYR A 304 25.15 -3.86 -23.83
N GLU A 305 24.34 -3.12 -24.58
CA GLU A 305 22.98 -2.77 -24.18
C GLU A 305 22.09 -4.02 -24.08
N TYR A 306 22.22 -4.91 -25.06
CA TYR A 306 21.51 -6.19 -25.04
C TYR A 306 21.91 -7.05 -23.84
N PHE A 307 23.20 -7.07 -23.49
CA PHE A 307 23.67 -7.81 -22.32
C PHE A 307 23.05 -7.28 -21.04
N PHE A 308 23.03 -5.97 -20.82
CA PHE A 308 22.40 -5.37 -19.65
C PHE A 308 20.88 -5.65 -19.60
N HIS A 309 20.21 -5.51 -20.74
CA HIS A 309 18.80 -5.83 -20.86
C HIS A 309 18.51 -7.31 -20.50
N SER A 310 19.37 -8.20 -20.97
CA SER A 310 19.27 -9.64 -20.65
C SER A 310 19.49 -9.93 -19.16
N MET A 311 20.39 -9.20 -18.48
CA MET A 311 20.58 -9.32 -17.03
C MET A 311 19.29 -8.99 -16.27
N GLY A 312 18.69 -7.85 -16.59
CA GLY A 312 17.42 -7.44 -15.98
C GLY A 312 16.27 -8.40 -16.29
N GLY A 313 16.19 -8.88 -17.53
CA GLY A 313 15.21 -9.87 -17.95
C GLY A 313 15.35 -11.20 -17.19
N ARG A 314 16.57 -11.70 -17.01
CA ARG A 314 16.86 -12.94 -16.25
C ARG A 314 16.46 -12.78 -14.79
N GLU A 315 16.82 -11.68 -14.16
CA GLU A 315 16.37 -11.40 -12.79
C GLU A 315 14.85 -11.49 -12.67
N GLY A 316 14.12 -10.92 -13.68
CA GLY A 316 12.68 -11.00 -13.71
C GLY A 316 12.10 -12.40 -13.78
N LEU A 317 12.70 -13.25 -14.57
CA LEU A 317 12.26 -14.64 -14.67
C LEU A 317 12.52 -15.42 -13.38
N ILE A 318 13.70 -15.26 -12.79
CA ILE A 318 14.06 -15.89 -11.51
C ILE A 318 13.13 -15.40 -10.40
N ASP A 319 12.92 -14.11 -10.30
CA ASP A 319 12.02 -13.53 -9.30
C ASP A 319 10.59 -14.08 -9.40
N THR A 320 10.06 -14.19 -10.61
CA THR A 320 8.72 -14.73 -10.83
C THR A 320 8.63 -16.18 -10.34
N ALA A 321 9.64 -17.00 -10.65
CA ALA A 321 9.66 -18.43 -10.28
C ALA A 321 9.81 -18.63 -8.75
N LEU A 322 10.73 -17.91 -8.10
CA LEU A 322 11.03 -18.08 -6.69
C LEU A 322 9.98 -17.45 -5.76
N LYS A 323 9.50 -16.27 -6.12
CA LYS A 323 8.59 -15.50 -5.26
C LYS A 323 7.18 -16.09 -5.20
N THR A 324 6.76 -16.85 -6.20
CA THR A 324 5.45 -17.55 -6.20
C THR A 324 5.34 -18.48 -4.99
N SER A 325 6.38 -19.25 -4.71
CA SER A 325 6.41 -20.17 -3.58
C SER A 325 6.36 -19.42 -2.23
N SER A 326 7.17 -18.38 -2.05
CA SER A 326 7.20 -17.63 -0.79
C SER A 326 5.89 -16.90 -0.50
N THR A 327 5.25 -16.32 -1.52
CA THR A 327 3.95 -15.65 -1.34
C THR A 327 2.83 -16.63 -1.05
N GLY A 328 2.84 -17.81 -1.67
CA GLY A 328 1.91 -18.88 -1.33
C GLY A 328 2.05 -19.35 0.13
N TYR A 329 3.28 -19.41 0.63
CA TYR A 329 3.53 -19.74 2.03
C TYR A 329 3.07 -18.64 2.99
N ILE A 330 3.26 -17.36 2.65
CA ILE A 330 2.72 -16.24 3.43
C ILE A 330 1.19 -16.31 3.48
N GLN A 331 0.54 -16.52 2.34
CA GLN A 331 -0.92 -16.68 2.28
C GLN A 331 -1.40 -17.82 3.17
N ARG A 332 -0.74 -18.98 3.13
CA ARG A 332 -1.07 -20.13 4.00
C ARG A 332 -0.95 -19.75 5.49
N LYS A 333 0.14 -19.05 5.88
CA LYS A 333 0.32 -18.59 7.27
C LYS A 333 -0.83 -17.66 7.70
N LEU A 334 -1.20 -16.70 6.86
CA LEU A 334 -2.30 -15.78 7.13
C LEU A 334 -3.63 -16.53 7.28
N VAL A 335 -3.96 -17.42 6.36
CA VAL A 335 -5.20 -18.21 6.42
C VAL A 335 -5.24 -19.03 7.71
N LYS A 336 -4.17 -19.71 8.05
CA LYS A 336 -4.12 -20.56 9.25
C LYS A 336 -4.22 -19.80 10.57
N ALA A 337 -3.65 -18.60 10.63
CA ALA A 337 -3.73 -17.77 11.82
C ALA A 337 -5.12 -17.12 12.01
N LEU A 338 -5.82 -16.83 10.92
CA LEU A 338 -7.06 -16.06 10.90
C LEU A 338 -8.31 -16.93 10.70
N GLU A 339 -8.19 -18.24 10.42
CA GLU A 339 -9.30 -19.09 9.98
C GLU A 339 -10.49 -19.17 10.94
N ASP A 340 -10.27 -18.95 12.22
CA ASP A 340 -11.31 -19.09 13.25
C ASP A 340 -12.04 -17.77 13.56
N LEU A 341 -11.55 -16.64 13.02
CA LEU A 341 -12.14 -15.33 13.32
C LEU A 341 -13.47 -15.13 12.61
N ARG A 342 -14.51 -14.92 13.40
CA ARG A 342 -15.86 -14.65 12.92
C ARG A 342 -16.55 -13.56 13.70
N VAL A 343 -17.51 -12.91 13.06
CA VAL A 343 -18.41 -11.96 13.74
C VAL A 343 -19.48 -12.71 14.50
N THR A 344 -19.67 -12.36 15.75
CA THR A 344 -20.73 -12.92 16.60
C THR A 344 -21.96 -12.02 16.64
N TYR A 345 -23.08 -12.51 17.19
CA TYR A 345 -24.35 -11.76 17.25
C TYR A 345 -24.28 -10.45 18.03
N ASP A 346 -23.30 -10.29 18.91
CA ASP A 346 -23.03 -9.05 19.62
C ASP A 346 -22.17 -8.05 18.80
N GLY A 347 -21.77 -8.43 17.55
CA GLY A 347 -20.95 -7.65 16.64
C GLY A 347 -19.47 -7.63 16.99
N THR A 348 -19.04 -8.42 18.00
CA THR A 348 -17.61 -8.61 18.30
C THR A 348 -17.01 -9.66 17.36
N VAL A 349 -15.71 -9.53 17.07
CA VAL A 349 -14.95 -10.57 16.35
C VAL A 349 -14.31 -11.49 17.38
N ARG A 350 -14.60 -12.78 17.27
CA ARG A 350 -14.11 -13.79 18.22
C ARG A 350 -13.44 -14.95 17.50
N ASN A 351 -12.54 -15.61 18.24
CA ASN A 351 -11.92 -16.86 17.82
C ASN A 351 -12.80 -18.08 18.21
N SER A 352 -12.33 -19.30 17.92
CA SER A 352 -13.01 -20.56 18.23
C SER A 352 -13.30 -20.75 19.73
N ASN A 353 -12.45 -20.21 20.60
CA ASN A 353 -12.63 -20.31 22.06
C ASN A 353 -13.59 -19.27 22.63
N GLY A 354 -14.03 -18.31 21.82
CA GLY A 354 -14.88 -17.22 22.25
C GLY A 354 -14.13 -15.99 22.79
N THR A 355 -12.79 -15.99 22.71
CA THR A 355 -11.98 -14.83 23.08
C THR A 355 -12.23 -13.68 22.11
N ILE A 356 -12.44 -12.48 22.65
CA ILE A 356 -12.70 -11.29 21.86
C ILE A 356 -11.38 -10.77 21.29
N VAL A 357 -11.28 -10.73 19.97
CA VAL A 357 -10.15 -10.13 19.25
C VAL A 357 -10.44 -8.68 18.90
N GLU A 358 -11.69 -8.38 18.51
CA GLU A 358 -12.16 -7.02 18.26
C GLU A 358 -13.51 -6.79 18.89
N PHE A 359 -13.70 -5.62 19.50
CA PHE A 359 -14.99 -5.23 20.05
C PHE A 359 -16.00 -4.82 18.98
N LEU A 360 -15.49 -4.30 17.85
CA LEU A 360 -16.27 -3.92 16.70
C LEU A 360 -15.47 -4.22 15.45
N TYR A 361 -16.03 -4.95 14.50
CA TYR A 361 -15.32 -5.34 13.27
C TYR A 361 -14.75 -4.13 12.52
N GLY A 362 -13.43 -4.14 12.31
CA GLY A 362 -12.73 -3.09 11.56
C GLY A 362 -12.89 -1.68 12.16
N ASP A 363 -13.13 -1.56 13.46
CA ASP A 363 -13.41 -0.33 14.22
C ASP A 363 -14.70 0.42 13.79
N ASN A 364 -15.39 -0.01 12.75
CA ASN A 364 -16.60 0.64 12.22
C ASN A 364 -17.86 -0.26 12.15
N GLY A 365 -17.71 -1.57 12.22
CA GLY A 365 -18.80 -2.54 12.14
C GLY A 365 -19.44 -2.68 10.76
N ILE A 366 -18.82 -2.17 9.71
CA ILE A 366 -19.35 -2.14 8.34
C ILE A 366 -18.75 -3.25 7.50
N ASP A 367 -19.61 -3.92 6.73
CA ASP A 367 -19.20 -4.94 5.77
C ASP A 367 -18.34 -4.31 4.65
N GLN A 368 -17.20 -4.91 4.39
CA GLN A 368 -16.28 -4.44 3.36
C GLN A 368 -16.86 -4.50 1.94
N LEU A 369 -17.84 -5.36 1.67
CA LEU A 369 -18.52 -5.41 0.37
C LEU A 369 -19.39 -4.17 0.12
N MET A 370 -19.96 -3.61 1.18
CA MET A 370 -20.93 -2.51 1.11
C MET A 370 -20.31 -1.13 1.27
N GLN A 371 -19.01 -1.04 1.60
CA GLN A 371 -18.33 0.25 1.67
C GLN A 371 -18.24 0.91 0.31
N SER A 372 -18.63 2.17 0.24
CA SER A 372 -18.59 2.94 -1.00
C SER A 372 -17.81 4.25 -0.85
N GLU A 373 -17.08 4.61 -1.89
CA GLU A 373 -16.32 5.85 -1.91
C GLU A 373 -17.22 7.03 -2.22
N ASN A 374 -17.24 7.99 -1.31
CA ASN A 374 -17.91 9.27 -1.49
C ASN A 374 -16.85 10.39 -1.50
N LYS A 375 -16.96 11.29 -2.45
CA LYS A 375 -16.09 12.45 -2.54
C LYS A 375 -16.72 13.59 -1.74
N LEU A 376 -16.04 14.02 -0.68
CA LEU A 376 -16.44 15.15 0.16
C LEU A 376 -15.68 16.40 -0.28
N SER A 377 -16.31 17.21 -1.10
CA SER A 377 -15.71 18.44 -1.63
C SER A 377 -15.49 19.51 -0.58
N THR A 378 -16.30 19.52 0.48
CA THR A 378 -16.17 20.44 1.63
C THR A 378 -14.77 20.42 2.24
N ILE A 379 -14.08 19.30 2.20
CA ILE A 379 -12.73 19.19 2.78
C ILE A 379 -11.70 20.08 2.08
N VAL A 380 -11.85 20.31 0.79
CA VAL A 380 -10.90 21.12 0.01
C VAL A 380 -11.35 22.58 -0.10
N LEU A 381 -12.66 22.85 0.02
CA LEU A 381 -13.24 24.18 -0.18
C LEU A 381 -12.85 25.19 0.91
N SER A 382 -12.76 26.49 0.56
CA SER A 382 -12.58 27.58 1.50
C SER A 382 -13.88 27.90 2.27
N ASN A 383 -13.80 28.70 3.33
CA ASN A 383 -14.97 29.14 4.09
C ASN A 383 -15.98 29.86 3.18
N LYS A 384 -15.47 30.73 2.32
CA LYS A 384 -16.29 31.48 1.38
C LYS A 384 -17.01 30.59 0.38
N ASP A 385 -16.29 29.59 -0.17
CA ASP A 385 -16.88 28.65 -1.11
C ASP A 385 -17.95 27.77 -0.42
N ILE A 386 -17.76 27.41 0.86
CA ILE A 386 -18.77 26.67 1.64
C ILE A 386 -20.02 27.54 1.83
N GLU A 387 -19.86 28.82 2.16
CA GLU A 387 -21.00 29.74 2.28
C GLU A 387 -21.73 29.88 0.94
N GLU A 388 -21.02 29.97 -0.17
CA GLU A 388 -21.61 30.10 -1.51
C GLU A 388 -22.32 28.80 -1.98
N HIS A 389 -21.71 27.66 -1.75
CA HIS A 389 -22.25 26.36 -2.23
C HIS A 389 -23.35 25.80 -1.34
N TYR A 390 -23.24 25.94 -0.02
CA TYR A 390 -24.13 25.27 0.94
C TYR A 390 -24.98 26.27 1.76
N GLY A 391 -24.54 27.50 1.90
CA GLY A 391 -25.31 28.55 2.54
C GLY A 391 -26.34 29.14 1.59
N MET A 392 -27.50 29.51 2.12
CA MET A 392 -28.55 30.20 1.35
C MET A 392 -28.32 31.71 1.31
N SER A 393 -28.53 32.30 0.15
CA SER A 393 -28.53 33.73 -0.03
C SER A 393 -29.76 34.41 0.63
N LYS A 394 -29.69 35.69 0.87
CA LYS A 394 -30.82 36.43 1.50
C LYS A 394 -32.11 36.35 0.66
N SER A 395 -32.03 36.23 -0.65
CA SER A 395 -33.17 36.04 -1.55
C SER A 395 -33.80 34.66 -1.38
N GLU A 396 -32.96 33.62 -1.31
CA GLU A 396 -33.38 32.21 -1.10
C GLU A 396 -33.98 31.99 0.29
N LEU A 397 -33.41 32.61 1.34
CA LEU A 397 -33.96 32.57 2.69
C LEU A 397 -35.38 33.16 2.78
N LYS A 398 -35.62 34.29 2.07
CA LYS A 398 -36.97 34.87 2.00
C LYS A 398 -37.95 33.97 1.24
N SER A 399 -37.52 33.32 0.16
CA SER A 399 -38.38 32.43 -0.62
C SER A 399 -38.72 31.15 0.15
N SER A 400 -37.80 30.59 0.93
CA SER A 400 -37.98 29.41 1.76
C SER A 400 -38.62 29.67 3.12
N LYS A 401 -38.85 30.93 3.50
CA LYS A 401 -39.36 31.36 4.83
C LYS A 401 -38.52 30.85 6.00
N SER A 402 -37.22 30.68 5.79
CA SER A 402 -36.30 30.11 6.78
C SER A 402 -35.59 31.19 7.61
N LYS A 403 -35.19 30.87 8.86
CA LYS A 403 -34.49 31.81 9.75
C LYS A 403 -33.02 31.91 9.39
N GLU A 404 -32.48 33.13 9.28
CA GLU A 404 -31.06 33.38 9.00
C GLU A 404 -30.14 32.77 10.05
N SER A 405 -30.58 32.70 11.31
CA SER A 405 -29.84 32.08 12.41
C SER A 405 -29.58 30.58 12.21
N MET A 406 -30.51 29.87 11.61
CA MET A 406 -30.35 28.43 11.34
C MET A 406 -29.39 28.18 10.20
N ASN A 407 -29.43 28.98 9.15
CA ASN A 407 -28.49 28.92 8.05
C ASN A 407 -27.05 29.20 8.52
N SER A 408 -26.88 30.24 9.34
CA SER A 408 -25.56 30.59 9.91
C SER A 408 -25.04 29.50 10.83
N LYS A 409 -25.90 28.82 11.58
CA LYS A 409 -25.52 27.69 12.43
C LYS A 409 -25.05 26.50 11.57
N TYR A 410 -25.82 26.12 10.55
CA TYR A 410 -25.48 25.01 9.65
C TYR A 410 -24.13 25.22 8.96
N VAL A 411 -23.86 26.39 8.45
CA VAL A 411 -22.57 26.72 7.79
C VAL A 411 -21.42 26.66 8.82
N LYS A 412 -21.65 27.15 10.04
CA LYS A 412 -20.64 27.05 11.13
C LYS A 412 -20.34 25.60 11.50
N ASP A 413 -21.38 24.78 11.66
CA ASP A 413 -21.22 23.36 11.98
C ASP A 413 -20.45 22.62 10.89
N LEU A 414 -20.72 22.94 9.60
CA LEU A 414 -19.93 22.40 8.47
C LEU A 414 -18.46 22.79 8.52
N ILE A 415 -18.16 24.06 8.80
CA ILE A 415 -16.79 24.57 8.87
C ILE A 415 -16.06 23.94 10.06
N GLU A 416 -16.72 23.75 11.18
CA GLU A 416 -16.15 23.16 12.38
C GLU A 416 -15.82 21.68 12.17
N LEU A 417 -16.77 20.87 11.64
CA LEU A 417 -16.55 19.47 11.28
C LEU A 417 -15.41 19.31 10.27
N ARG A 418 -15.38 20.18 9.24
CA ARG A 418 -14.29 20.18 8.28
C ARG A 418 -12.94 20.43 8.95
N LYS A 419 -12.88 21.42 9.88
CA LYS A 419 -11.66 21.78 10.60
C LYS A 419 -11.15 20.57 11.41
N GLU A 420 -12.01 19.93 12.17
CA GLU A 420 -11.65 18.74 12.94
C GLU A 420 -11.12 17.59 12.06
N ILE A 421 -11.77 17.32 10.91
CA ILE A 421 -11.33 16.26 10.01
C ILE A 421 -9.98 16.59 9.37
N ARG A 422 -9.75 17.85 8.98
CA ARG A 422 -8.47 18.32 8.45
C ARG A 422 -7.35 18.20 9.49
N GLU A 423 -7.59 18.60 10.73
CA GLU A 423 -6.64 18.49 11.83
C GLU A 423 -6.24 17.03 12.04
N LYS A 424 -7.20 16.11 12.07
CA LYS A 424 -6.92 14.68 12.18
C LYS A 424 -6.15 14.10 11.01
N GLN A 425 -6.40 14.57 9.79
CA GLN A 425 -5.61 14.16 8.63
C GLN A 425 -4.18 14.70 8.67
N MET A 426 -3.99 15.93 9.14
CA MET A 426 -2.67 16.56 9.26
C MET A 426 -1.83 15.97 10.40
N ASP A 427 -2.48 15.60 11.51
CA ASP A 427 -1.81 14.92 12.63
C ASP A 427 -1.37 13.49 12.26
N SER A 428 -2.01 12.90 11.27
CA SER A 428 -1.64 11.58 10.77
C SER A 428 -0.32 11.65 10.04
N MET A 429 0.73 11.04 10.59
CA MET A 429 2.06 10.91 9.95
C MET A 429 2.03 10.14 8.62
N GLN A 430 0.88 9.65 8.19
CA GLN A 430 0.71 8.85 6.97
C GLN A 430 0.45 9.70 5.73
N ASN A 431 -0.01 10.93 5.87
CA ASN A 431 -0.49 11.77 4.79
C ASN A 431 0.42 12.99 4.54
N TYR A 432 1.69 12.72 4.23
CA TYR A 432 2.58 13.79 3.79
C TYR A 432 2.12 14.36 2.46
N GLY A 433 1.78 15.64 2.48
CA GLY A 433 1.51 16.42 1.28
C GLY A 433 0.24 16.10 0.50
N THR A 434 -0.65 15.24 1.03
CA THR A 434 -1.94 14.94 0.39
C THR A 434 -3.08 14.99 1.38
N ILE A 435 -4.13 15.71 1.04
CA ILE A 435 -5.39 15.67 1.78
C ILE A 435 -6.37 14.81 1.00
N GLU A 436 -6.83 13.76 1.65
CA GLU A 436 -7.84 12.88 1.08
C GLU A 436 -9.20 13.57 1.14
N SER A 437 -9.84 13.69 0.00
CA SER A 437 -11.23 14.18 -0.14
C SER A 437 -12.22 13.07 -0.45
N SER A 438 -11.76 11.85 -0.67
CA SER A 438 -12.59 10.67 -0.94
C SER A 438 -12.51 9.71 0.22
N PHE A 439 -13.66 9.34 0.77
CA PHE A 439 -13.77 8.49 1.96
C PHE A 439 -14.69 7.31 1.69
N LEU A 440 -14.40 6.19 2.33
CA LEU A 440 -15.28 5.03 2.35
C LEU A 440 -16.38 5.26 3.40
N LEU A 441 -17.63 5.36 2.96
CA LEU A 441 -18.81 5.47 3.79
C LEU A 441 -19.67 4.22 3.63
N PRO A 442 -20.54 3.92 4.62
CA PRO A 442 -21.44 2.77 4.54
C PRO A 442 -22.50 2.92 3.46
N VAL A 443 -22.76 4.14 2.99
CA VAL A 443 -23.80 4.46 2.01
C VAL A 443 -23.21 5.27 0.86
N ASN A 444 -23.58 4.96 -0.37
CA ASN A 444 -23.23 5.76 -1.53
C ASN A 444 -24.23 6.92 -1.69
N LEU A 445 -23.96 8.02 -0.99
CA LEU A 445 -24.82 9.20 -1.00
C LEU A 445 -24.96 9.81 -2.39
N TYR A 446 -23.85 9.88 -3.13
CA TYR A 446 -23.87 10.41 -4.50
C TYR A 446 -24.84 9.64 -5.40
N ARG A 447 -24.84 8.33 -5.33
CA ARG A 447 -25.67 7.47 -6.16
C ARG A 447 -27.15 7.61 -5.83
N ILE A 448 -27.49 7.55 -4.53
CA ILE A 448 -28.88 7.76 -4.09
C ILE A 448 -29.38 9.11 -4.58
N MET A 449 -28.63 10.16 -4.37
CA MET A 449 -29.01 11.51 -4.82
C MET A 449 -29.16 11.60 -6.34
N SER A 450 -28.29 10.94 -7.13
CA SER A 450 -28.35 10.99 -8.59
C SER A 450 -29.64 10.41 -9.17
N ASP A 451 -30.29 9.49 -8.49
CA ASP A 451 -31.56 8.89 -8.95
C ASP A 451 -32.73 9.84 -8.85
N TYR A 452 -32.67 10.82 -7.94
CA TYR A 452 -33.72 11.81 -7.72
C TYR A 452 -33.45 13.16 -8.38
N THR A 453 -32.26 13.40 -8.96
CA THR A 453 -31.88 14.67 -9.58
C THR A 453 -32.39 14.87 -11.01
N ASP A 454 -33.16 13.96 -11.58
CA ASP A 454 -33.66 14.08 -12.97
C ASP A 454 -34.63 15.25 -13.11
N SER A 455 -34.19 16.28 -13.81
CA SER A 455 -34.81 17.59 -13.99
C SER A 455 -36.19 17.62 -14.69
N LYS A 456 -36.75 16.46 -14.97
CA LYS A 456 -38.07 16.36 -15.60
C LYS A 456 -39.27 16.27 -14.64
N ARG A 457 -38.99 16.14 -13.34
CA ARG A 457 -40.03 16.13 -12.31
C ARG A 457 -40.51 17.56 -12.04
N LYS A 458 -41.60 17.98 -12.67
CA LYS A 458 -42.31 19.22 -12.38
C LYS A 458 -43.20 19.06 -11.16
N SER A 459 -42.64 18.88 -10.00
CA SER A 459 -43.42 18.84 -8.79
C SER A 459 -43.32 20.18 -8.04
N LYS A 460 -44.42 20.57 -7.36
CA LYS A 460 -44.37 21.77 -6.47
C LYS A 460 -43.40 21.49 -5.33
N ASN A 461 -42.43 22.37 -5.20
CA ASN A 461 -41.47 22.28 -4.11
C ASN A 461 -42.17 22.70 -2.79
N ASP A 462 -42.46 21.71 -1.92
CA ASP A 462 -43.05 21.88 -0.61
C ASP A 462 -42.09 21.58 0.53
N LEU A 463 -40.81 21.26 0.17
CA LEU A 463 -39.75 20.90 1.13
C LEU A 463 -39.26 22.14 1.91
N LYS A 464 -39.34 22.09 3.24
CA LYS A 464 -38.90 23.14 4.13
C LYS A 464 -37.48 22.94 4.62
N TYR A 465 -36.71 23.98 4.78
CA TYR A 465 -35.35 23.97 5.33
C TYR A 465 -35.26 23.26 6.68
N GLU A 466 -36.14 23.59 7.59
CA GLU A 466 -36.15 23.01 8.96
C GLU A 466 -36.36 21.49 8.92
N TYR A 467 -37.24 21.03 8.03
CA TYR A 467 -37.53 19.62 7.87
C TYR A 467 -36.32 18.80 7.40
N VAL A 468 -35.52 19.37 6.51
CA VAL A 468 -34.30 18.72 6.03
C VAL A 468 -33.30 18.52 7.18
N LEU A 469 -33.08 19.53 7.98
CA LEU A 469 -32.17 19.43 9.14
C LEU A 469 -32.67 18.45 10.20
N GLU A 470 -33.99 18.48 10.48
CA GLU A 470 -34.60 17.55 11.43
C GLU A 470 -34.39 16.08 10.99
N LYS A 471 -34.58 15.81 9.69
CA LYS A 471 -34.38 14.47 9.14
C LYS A 471 -32.91 14.04 9.09
N ILE A 472 -31.96 14.95 8.85
CA ILE A 472 -30.54 14.63 8.96
C ILE A 472 -30.17 14.22 10.41
N GLU A 473 -30.66 14.99 11.40
CA GLU A 473 -30.43 14.61 12.80
C GLU A 473 -31.14 13.31 13.17
N GLU A 474 -32.34 13.06 12.64
CA GLU A 474 -33.06 11.79 12.82
C GLU A 474 -32.24 10.60 12.33
N ILE A 475 -31.63 10.67 11.13
CA ILE A 475 -30.74 9.60 10.62
C ILE A 475 -29.58 9.33 11.59
N LEU A 476 -28.99 10.38 12.14
CA LEU A 476 -27.83 10.29 13.03
C LEU A 476 -28.17 9.79 14.45
N THR A 477 -29.40 10.02 14.90
CA THR A 477 -29.88 9.65 16.23
C THR A 477 -30.81 8.42 16.25
N ASP A 478 -31.20 7.92 15.08
CA ASP A 478 -32.04 6.75 14.97
C ASP A 478 -31.33 5.53 15.58
N ASN A 479 -32.02 4.89 16.52
CA ASN A 479 -31.52 3.70 17.21
C ASN A 479 -31.17 2.53 16.28
N LYS A 480 -31.68 2.52 15.06
CA LYS A 480 -31.38 1.50 14.04
C LYS A 480 -30.12 1.79 13.27
N THR A 481 -29.81 3.05 13.06
CA THR A 481 -28.62 3.49 12.30
C THR A 481 -27.43 3.85 13.17
N ASP A 482 -27.68 4.08 14.47
CA ASP A 482 -26.63 4.40 15.44
C ASP A 482 -26.05 3.12 16.07
N LEU A 483 -25.02 2.58 15.42
CA LEU A 483 -24.31 1.39 15.87
C LEU A 483 -23.51 1.63 17.16
N TYR A 484 -23.18 2.86 17.48
CA TYR A 484 -22.26 3.21 18.54
C TYR A 484 -22.93 3.61 19.85
N SER A 485 -24.13 4.18 19.81
CA SER A 485 -24.76 4.74 21.02
C SER A 485 -25.38 3.72 21.96
N LYS A 486 -25.74 2.53 21.45
CA LYS A 486 -26.38 1.49 22.31
C LYS A 486 -25.40 0.79 23.25
N ARG A 487 -24.08 0.88 23.02
CA ARG A 487 -23.09 0.09 23.77
C ARG A 487 -22.41 0.80 24.91
N SER A 488 -22.43 2.13 24.95
CA SER A 488 -21.86 2.86 26.08
C SER A 488 -22.92 3.65 26.82
N LYS A 489 -23.08 3.32 28.09
CA LYS A 489 -23.71 4.22 29.07
C LYS A 489 -22.86 5.48 29.33
N PHE A 490 -21.68 5.57 28.71
CA PHE A 490 -20.84 6.73 28.67
C PHE A 490 -21.24 7.52 27.43
N GLN A 491 -22.33 8.21 27.54
CA GLN A 491 -22.65 9.26 26.62
C GLN A 491 -21.61 10.32 26.79
N ASP A 492 -21.15 10.75 25.91
CA ASP A 492 -21.19 11.74 25.36
C ASP A 492 -20.56 12.81 24.90
N LYS A 493 -19.49 13.16 24.89
CA LYS A 493 -18.89 14.38 24.33
C LYS A 493 -18.06 14.14 23.06
N ASP A 494 -17.64 12.90 22.82
CA ASP A 494 -16.81 12.54 21.67
C ASP A 494 -17.56 11.57 20.73
N GLU A 495 -18.28 12.13 19.75
CA GLU A 495 -18.75 11.33 18.62
C GLU A 495 -17.57 10.60 17.95
N SER A 496 -17.77 9.32 17.64
CA SER A 496 -16.74 8.56 16.92
C SER A 496 -16.38 9.25 15.59
N HIS A 497 -15.13 9.15 15.18
CA HIS A 497 -14.67 9.79 13.94
C HIS A 497 -15.44 9.30 12.71
N SER A 498 -15.86 8.03 12.69
CA SER A 498 -16.71 7.46 11.63
C SER A 498 -18.06 8.15 11.54
N LYS A 499 -18.69 8.44 12.70
CA LYS A 499 -19.97 9.15 12.75
C LYS A 499 -19.82 10.60 12.30
N LYS A 500 -18.77 11.30 12.71
CA LYS A 500 -18.46 12.68 12.26
C LYS A 500 -18.25 12.75 10.74
N LEU A 501 -17.55 11.78 10.19
CA LEU A 501 -17.33 11.69 8.75
C LEU A 501 -18.63 11.42 7.98
N PHE A 502 -19.46 10.51 8.47
CA PHE A 502 -20.79 10.25 7.89
C PHE A 502 -21.72 11.46 8.02
N ARG A 503 -21.70 12.16 9.17
CA ARG A 503 -22.41 13.43 9.38
C ARG A 503 -21.99 14.47 8.35
N LEU A 504 -20.70 14.67 8.11
CA LEU A 504 -20.22 15.59 7.09
C LEU A 504 -20.73 15.20 5.69
N GLY A 505 -20.71 13.91 5.36
CA GLY A 505 -21.26 13.40 4.11
C GLY A 505 -22.76 13.69 3.95
N LEU A 506 -23.56 13.41 4.97
CA LEU A 506 -25.00 13.74 4.96
C LEU A 506 -25.24 15.23 4.81
N MET A 507 -24.53 16.06 5.58
CA MET A 507 -24.66 17.52 5.47
C MET A 507 -24.24 18.04 4.09
N GLU A 508 -23.23 17.47 3.44
CA GLU A 508 -22.80 17.90 2.11
C GLU A 508 -23.77 17.48 1.02
N TYR A 509 -24.22 16.22 1.01
CA TYR A 509 -25.10 15.71 -0.06
C TYR A 509 -26.55 16.09 0.14
N LEU A 510 -27.05 16.08 1.37
CA LEU A 510 -28.42 16.49 1.72
C LEU A 510 -28.50 17.97 2.14
N SER A 511 -27.59 18.81 1.67
CA SER A 511 -27.62 20.24 1.97
C SER A 511 -28.99 20.84 1.66
N PRO A 512 -29.62 21.58 2.61
CA PRO A 512 -30.92 22.18 2.38
C PRO A 512 -31.00 23.07 1.12
N LYS A 513 -29.93 23.79 0.79
CA LYS A 513 -29.84 24.56 -0.45
C LYS A 513 -29.94 23.67 -1.67
N LYS A 514 -29.16 22.63 -1.74
CA LYS A 514 -29.17 21.68 -2.86
C LYS A 514 -30.52 20.98 -3.01
N CYS A 515 -31.08 20.47 -1.91
CA CYS A 515 -32.34 19.74 -1.93
C CYS A 515 -33.52 20.61 -2.37
N VAL A 516 -33.59 21.85 -1.90
CA VAL A 516 -34.69 22.75 -2.16
C VAL A 516 -34.56 23.47 -3.49
N PHE A 517 -33.36 23.98 -3.85
CA PHE A 517 -33.19 24.85 -5.02
C PHE A 517 -32.55 24.17 -6.22
N ASP A 518 -31.52 23.35 -6.00
CA ASP A 518 -30.79 22.73 -7.11
C ASP A 518 -31.55 21.50 -7.63
N TYR A 519 -32.09 20.68 -6.74
CA TYR A 519 -32.75 19.43 -7.09
C TYR A 519 -34.27 19.54 -7.11
N ASN A 520 -34.85 20.62 -6.55
CA ASN A 520 -36.29 20.85 -6.46
C ASN A 520 -37.07 19.63 -5.94
N LEU A 521 -36.61 19.06 -4.84
CA LEU A 521 -37.21 17.85 -4.25
C LEU A 521 -38.52 18.16 -3.53
N ASN A 522 -39.49 17.24 -3.61
CA ASN A 522 -40.69 17.24 -2.79
C ASN A 522 -40.42 16.63 -1.43
N LYS A 523 -41.33 16.84 -0.50
CA LYS A 523 -41.30 16.19 0.80
C LYS A 523 -41.29 14.66 0.69
N LYS A 524 -42.12 14.09 -0.20
CA LYS A 524 -42.18 12.63 -0.43
C LYS A 524 -40.86 12.09 -0.98
N ASP A 525 -40.31 12.71 -2.03
CA ASP A 525 -39.05 12.30 -2.62
C ASP A 525 -37.91 12.35 -1.56
N PHE A 526 -37.93 13.35 -0.69
CA PHE A 526 -36.94 13.48 0.36
C PHE A 526 -37.10 12.41 1.45
N ASP A 527 -38.34 12.06 1.82
CA ASP A 527 -38.60 10.96 2.76
C ASP A 527 -38.18 9.61 2.16
N GLU A 528 -38.38 9.36 0.86
CA GLU A 528 -37.86 8.18 0.16
C GLU A 528 -36.33 8.13 0.21
N ILE A 529 -35.65 9.25 -0.06
CA ILE A 529 -34.19 9.34 0.05
C ILE A 529 -33.70 8.99 1.47
N VAL A 530 -34.38 9.50 2.49
CA VAL A 530 -34.04 9.19 3.89
C VAL A 530 -34.20 7.70 4.21
N GLU A 531 -35.30 7.09 3.73
CA GLU A 531 -35.51 5.65 3.91
C GLU A 531 -34.51 4.80 3.11
N ASP A 532 -34.16 5.21 1.89
CA ASP A 532 -33.10 4.55 1.10
C ASP A 532 -31.74 4.61 1.80
N ILE A 533 -31.40 5.75 2.40
CA ILE A 533 -30.17 5.90 3.18
C ILE A 533 -30.18 5.00 4.40
N LYS A 534 -31.29 4.96 5.16
CA LYS A 534 -31.44 4.09 6.32
C LYS A 534 -31.36 2.61 5.95
N SER A 535 -32.04 2.21 4.87
CA SER A 535 -32.01 0.85 4.36
C SER A 535 -30.62 0.43 3.89
N ALA A 536 -29.93 1.31 3.14
CA ALA A 536 -28.57 1.07 2.68
C ALA A 536 -27.59 0.95 3.84
N PHE A 537 -27.73 1.79 4.88
CA PHE A 537 -26.90 1.72 6.08
C PHE A 537 -27.10 0.39 6.83
N LEU A 538 -28.34 -0.05 7.03
CA LEU A 538 -28.63 -1.32 7.70
C LEU A 538 -28.10 -2.53 6.92
N LYS A 539 -28.14 -2.48 5.59
CA LYS A 539 -27.54 -3.51 4.73
C LYS A 539 -26.01 -3.51 4.77
N ALA A 540 -25.40 -2.36 5.07
CA ALA A 540 -23.95 -2.24 5.17
C ALA A 540 -23.38 -2.74 6.50
N VAL A 541 -24.19 -2.98 7.51
CA VAL A 541 -23.73 -3.56 8.77
C VAL A 541 -23.28 -5.00 8.55
N VAL A 542 -22.11 -5.35 9.07
CA VAL A 542 -21.60 -6.72 9.01
C VAL A 542 -22.54 -7.70 9.66
N GLN A 543 -22.80 -8.81 8.98
CA GLN A 543 -23.72 -9.82 9.46
C GLN A 543 -23.03 -10.78 10.45
N PRO A 544 -23.76 -11.24 11.48
CA PRO A 544 -23.27 -12.29 12.37
C PRO A 544 -22.98 -13.58 11.57
N GLY A 545 -21.91 -14.26 11.96
CA GLY A 545 -21.47 -15.49 11.29
C GLY A 545 -20.49 -15.26 10.14
N GLU A 546 -20.25 -13.99 9.73
CA GLU A 546 -19.28 -13.69 8.66
C GLU A 546 -17.86 -14.09 9.08
N MET A 547 -17.20 -14.86 8.22
CA MET A 547 -15.84 -15.37 8.44
C MET A 547 -14.79 -14.33 8.03
N VAL A 548 -14.76 -13.24 8.77
CA VAL A 548 -13.90 -12.07 8.46
C VAL A 548 -12.41 -12.36 8.47
N GLY A 549 -11.99 -13.37 9.21
CA GLY A 549 -10.59 -13.79 9.25
C GLY A 549 -10.11 -14.37 7.92
N VAL A 550 -10.87 -15.29 7.33
CA VAL A 550 -10.54 -15.90 6.04
C VAL A 550 -10.57 -14.84 4.94
N ILE A 551 -11.58 -13.98 4.95
CA ILE A 551 -11.70 -12.87 4.00
C ILE A 551 -10.48 -11.95 4.10
N THR A 552 -10.06 -11.61 5.30
CA THR A 552 -8.85 -10.81 5.56
C THR A 552 -7.59 -11.50 5.03
N ALA A 553 -7.41 -12.78 5.34
CA ALA A 553 -6.25 -13.55 4.89
C ALA A 553 -6.14 -13.60 3.37
N GLN A 554 -7.26 -13.83 2.68
CA GLN A 554 -7.32 -13.84 1.21
C GLN A 554 -7.09 -12.45 0.62
N SER A 555 -7.69 -11.42 1.21
CA SER A 555 -7.59 -10.03 0.73
C SER A 555 -6.20 -9.42 0.87
N LEU A 556 -5.42 -9.87 1.86
CA LEU A 556 -4.02 -9.48 2.06
C LEU A 556 -3.04 -10.40 1.30
N GLY A 557 -3.36 -11.68 1.17
CA GLY A 557 -2.50 -12.66 0.50
C GLY A 557 -2.43 -12.47 -1.02
N GLU A 558 -3.55 -12.17 -1.67
CA GLU A 558 -3.59 -11.95 -3.12
C GLU A 558 -2.70 -10.78 -3.57
N PRO A 559 -2.77 -9.57 -2.98
CA PRO A 559 -1.89 -8.48 -3.35
C PRO A 559 -0.41 -8.78 -3.12
N THR A 560 -0.08 -9.57 -2.12
CA THR A 560 1.30 -9.97 -1.85
C THR A 560 1.93 -10.69 -3.04
N THR A 561 1.16 -11.54 -3.71
CA THR A 561 1.59 -12.21 -4.95
C THR A 561 1.81 -11.22 -6.10
N GLN A 562 0.92 -10.23 -6.25
CA GLN A 562 1.03 -9.22 -7.31
C GLN A 562 2.17 -8.22 -7.07
N MET A 563 2.50 -7.89 -5.82
CA MET A 563 3.60 -6.98 -5.48
C MET A 563 4.92 -7.42 -6.09
N ASN A 564 5.18 -8.72 -6.15
CA ASN A 564 6.41 -9.26 -6.73
C ASN A 564 6.54 -9.01 -8.23
N LEU A 565 5.42 -8.96 -8.94
CA LEU A 565 5.40 -8.68 -10.38
C LEU A 565 5.57 -7.20 -10.68
N ASN A 566 5.14 -6.33 -9.76
CA ASN A 566 5.10 -4.88 -9.96
C ASN A 566 6.35 -4.12 -9.45
N THR A 567 7.17 -4.69 -8.59
CA THR A 567 8.37 -4.03 -8.02
C THR A 567 9.35 -3.49 -9.08
N LYS A 568 9.33 -4.03 -10.30
CA LYS A 568 10.14 -3.58 -11.42
C LYS A 568 9.65 -2.32 -12.13
N HIS A 569 8.38 -1.95 -11.93
CA HIS A 569 7.74 -0.85 -12.66
C HIS A 569 7.72 0.47 -11.85
N PHE A 570 8.11 0.43 -10.59
CA PHE A 570 8.12 1.60 -9.70
C PHE A 570 9.51 2.25 -9.53
N ALA A 571 10.44 1.99 -10.41
CA ALA A 571 11.72 2.67 -10.43
C ALA A 571 11.52 4.14 -10.80
N GLY A 572 11.32 5.02 -9.82
CA GLY A 572 11.28 6.43 -10.18
C GLY A 572 10.99 7.48 -9.13
N ALA A 573 10.58 7.21 -7.91
CA ALA A 573 10.22 8.29 -7.00
C ALA A 573 10.42 8.05 -5.49
N ALA A 574 10.81 6.85 -5.06
CA ALA A 574 10.97 6.57 -3.63
C ALA A 574 12.29 5.83 -3.40
N SER A 575 13.34 6.57 -3.31
CA SER A 575 14.68 6.08 -3.52
C SER A 575 15.32 5.34 -2.36
N LYS A 576 14.87 5.40 -1.12
CA LYS A 576 15.64 4.81 -0.01
C LYS A 576 15.02 3.59 0.69
N SER A 577 13.77 3.31 0.46
CA SER A 577 13.10 2.18 1.12
C SER A 577 12.60 1.10 0.17
N SER A 578 12.65 1.32 -1.15
CA SER A 578 11.97 0.44 -2.11
C SER A 578 12.61 -0.95 -2.23
N ALA A 579 13.91 -1.10 -2.04
CA ALA A 579 14.58 -2.40 -2.12
C ALA A 579 14.19 -3.36 -0.99
N ASN A 580 13.81 -2.83 0.17
CA ASN A 580 13.37 -3.58 1.34
C ASN A 580 11.86 -3.46 1.60
N MET A 581 11.13 -2.66 0.81
CA MET A 581 9.67 -2.66 0.78
C MET A 581 9.17 -3.78 -0.11
N GLY A 582 8.04 -4.36 0.23
CA GLY A 582 7.45 -5.47 -0.49
C GLY A 582 7.40 -6.73 0.34
N VAL A 583 7.42 -7.89 -0.30
CA VAL A 583 7.24 -9.19 0.37
C VAL A 583 8.24 -9.45 1.49
N PRO A 584 9.55 -9.14 1.37
CA PRO A 584 10.49 -9.34 2.48
C PRO A 584 10.12 -8.52 3.74
N ARG A 585 9.61 -7.30 3.57
CA ARG A 585 9.17 -6.48 4.70
C ARG A 585 7.89 -7.02 5.34
N ILE A 586 6.94 -7.48 4.54
CA ILE A 586 5.72 -8.13 5.04
C ILE A 586 6.10 -9.36 5.87
N GLU A 587 7.01 -10.19 5.37
CA GLU A 587 7.48 -11.38 6.08
C GLU A 587 8.19 -11.03 7.39
N GLU A 588 9.00 -9.98 7.40
CA GLU A 588 9.68 -9.47 8.58
C GLU A 588 8.68 -8.99 9.66
N ILE A 589 7.63 -8.27 9.25
CA ILE A 589 6.57 -7.80 10.15
C ILE A 589 5.76 -8.99 10.69
N LEU A 590 5.31 -9.89 9.82
CA LEU A 590 4.51 -11.06 10.20
C LEU A 590 5.26 -12.01 11.14
N SER A 591 6.57 -12.19 10.92
CA SER A 591 7.42 -13.01 11.79
C SER A 591 7.85 -12.32 13.08
N ASN A 592 7.50 -11.06 13.26
CA ASN A 592 7.93 -10.22 14.39
C ASN A 592 9.44 -10.33 14.64
N SER A 593 10.23 -10.09 13.59
CA SER A 593 11.69 -10.20 13.65
C SER A 593 12.29 -9.25 14.69
N LYS A 594 13.14 -9.77 15.57
CA LYS A 594 13.82 -8.95 16.57
C LYS A 594 14.85 -8.01 15.96
N ASN A 595 15.47 -8.41 14.87
CA ASN A 595 16.48 -7.64 14.17
C ASN A 595 15.96 -7.35 12.76
N ILE A 596 15.42 -6.16 12.58
CA ILE A 596 14.97 -5.70 11.28
C ILE A 596 16.18 -5.32 10.41
N LYS A 597 16.07 -5.59 9.10
CA LYS A 597 17.19 -5.36 8.16
C LYS A 597 17.50 -3.87 8.00
N THR A 598 16.48 -3.04 8.01
CA THR A 598 16.58 -1.59 7.80
C THR A 598 15.83 -0.84 8.89
N PRO A 599 16.43 -0.74 10.11
CA PRO A 599 15.86 0.12 11.13
C PRO A 599 15.93 1.57 10.67
N MET A 600 14.85 2.31 10.82
CA MET A 600 14.74 3.68 10.34
C MET A 600 13.96 4.54 11.32
N THR A 601 14.43 5.75 11.51
CA THR A 601 13.78 6.76 12.35
C THR A 601 13.57 8.02 11.55
N SER A 602 12.34 8.55 11.54
CA SER A 602 12.05 9.86 10.95
C SER A 602 11.95 10.89 12.06
N LEU A 603 12.76 11.93 11.96
CA LEU A 603 12.85 13.02 12.92
C LEU A 603 12.28 14.28 12.29
N PHE A 604 11.39 14.92 13.00
CA PHE A 604 10.75 16.19 12.63
C PHE A 604 11.38 17.33 13.42
N LEU A 605 11.55 18.47 12.77
CA LEU A 605 12.15 19.64 13.42
C LEU A 605 11.08 20.48 14.10
N LYS A 606 11.46 21.16 15.19
CA LYS A 606 10.59 22.16 15.86
C LYS A 606 10.33 23.36 14.96
N GLU A 607 11.37 23.84 14.28
CA GLU A 607 11.29 24.90 13.29
C GLU A 607 11.20 24.27 11.89
N ILE A 608 10.00 24.24 11.37
CA ILE A 608 9.62 23.47 10.18
C ILE A 608 10.42 23.88 8.94
N ASN A 609 10.70 25.20 8.80
CA ASN A 609 11.29 25.79 7.60
C ASN A 609 12.79 26.04 7.70
N ASP A 610 13.43 25.78 8.85
CA ASP A 610 14.85 26.03 9.02
C ASP A 610 15.73 24.93 8.41
N GLY A 611 16.14 25.14 7.15
CA GLY A 611 17.06 24.25 6.46
C GLY A 611 18.47 24.21 7.06
N LYS A 612 18.90 25.24 7.81
CA LYS A 612 20.20 25.24 8.48
C LYS A 612 20.18 24.32 9.68
N LEU A 613 19.11 24.36 10.46
CA LEU A 613 18.90 23.44 11.58
C LEU A 613 18.84 22.00 11.10
N GLY A 614 18.14 21.74 9.98
CA GLY A 614 18.09 20.43 9.35
C GLY A 614 19.46 19.89 8.96
N LYS A 615 20.28 20.71 8.33
CA LYS A 615 21.67 20.35 7.99
C LYS A 615 22.52 20.10 9.23
N TYR A 616 22.38 20.94 10.26
CA TYR A 616 23.11 20.79 11.52
C TYR A 616 22.78 19.45 12.19
N VAL A 617 21.51 19.12 12.34
CA VAL A 617 21.08 17.85 12.93
C VAL A 617 21.53 16.66 12.08
N ASN A 618 21.40 16.75 10.74
CA ASN A 618 21.87 15.70 9.83
C ASN A 618 23.36 15.44 9.95
N ASN A 619 24.18 16.48 9.99
CA ASN A 619 25.64 16.36 10.19
C ASN A 619 26.02 15.80 11.55
N HIS A 620 25.22 16.08 12.58
CA HIS A 620 25.45 15.55 13.93
C HIS A 620 25.09 14.06 14.05
N LEU A 621 24.10 13.58 13.27
CA LEU A 621 23.65 12.18 13.28
C LEU A 621 24.59 11.25 12.53
N ASN A 622 25.21 11.72 11.45
CA ASN A 622 26.06 10.89 10.60
C ASN A 622 27.25 10.37 11.41
N THR A 623 27.37 9.06 11.47
CA THR A 623 28.47 8.41 12.15
C THR A 623 29.73 8.39 11.29
N ILE A 624 30.84 8.73 11.87
CA ILE A 624 32.16 8.66 11.26
C ILE A 624 33.01 7.74 12.13
N LYS A 625 33.55 6.72 11.52
CA LYS A 625 34.48 5.77 12.14
C LYS A 625 35.90 6.07 11.74
N ILE A 626 36.87 5.53 12.46
CA ILE A 626 38.28 5.64 12.05
C ILE A 626 38.49 5.09 10.64
N ASN A 627 37.86 3.95 10.32
CA ASN A 627 37.97 3.31 9.02
C ASN A 627 37.57 4.22 7.85
N ASP A 628 36.69 5.19 8.07
CA ASP A 628 36.23 6.13 7.05
C ASP A 628 37.24 7.25 6.75
N LEU A 629 38.28 7.36 7.57
CA LEU A 629 39.34 8.36 7.47
C LEU A 629 40.69 7.75 7.08
N ILE A 630 40.81 6.42 7.01
CA ILE A 630 42.07 5.73 6.78
C ILE A 630 42.51 5.83 5.34
N SER A 631 43.75 6.29 5.13
CA SER A 631 44.46 6.17 3.86
C SER A 631 45.23 4.87 3.80
N ASP A 632 45.96 4.53 4.85
CA ASP A 632 46.76 3.32 4.96
C ASP A 632 46.81 2.78 6.40
N ALA A 633 46.94 1.47 6.58
CA ALA A 633 47.03 0.84 7.88
C ALA A 633 48.03 -0.33 7.88
N GLU A 634 49.07 -0.24 8.68
CA GLU A 634 50.17 -1.19 8.75
C GLU A 634 50.41 -1.69 10.19
N ILE A 635 50.86 -2.93 10.31
CA ILE A 635 51.23 -3.53 11.62
C ILE A 635 52.74 -3.80 11.63
N TYR A 636 53.39 -3.30 12.61
CA TYR A 636 54.82 -3.51 12.81
C TYR A 636 55.12 -4.12 14.17
N TYR A 637 56.14 -4.96 14.21
CA TYR A 637 56.76 -5.42 15.45
C TYR A 637 58.10 -4.73 15.60
N HIS A 638 58.26 -3.88 16.62
CA HIS A 638 59.37 -2.99 16.79
C HIS A 638 60.23 -3.38 18.01
N LEU A 639 61.41 -3.97 17.77
CA LEU A 639 62.45 -4.22 18.77
C LEU A 639 63.49 -3.09 18.71
N PHE A 640 63.76 -2.47 19.83
CA PHE A 640 64.53 -1.21 19.89
C PHE A 640 66.07 -1.33 19.69
N ASP A 641 66.63 -2.52 19.52
CA ASP A 641 68.08 -2.76 19.44
C ASP A 641 68.69 -2.53 18.06
N ASP A 642 67.92 -2.40 16.98
CA ASP A 642 68.45 -2.19 15.63
C ASP A 642 68.44 -0.71 15.24
N LYS A 643 69.61 -0.07 15.27
CA LYS A 643 69.77 1.37 14.95
C LYS A 643 69.58 1.74 13.48
N ASP A 644 69.60 0.78 12.55
CA ASP A 644 69.65 1.01 11.11
C ASP A 644 68.47 0.39 10.30
N ASN A 645 67.39 -0.02 10.91
CA ASN A 645 66.29 -0.67 10.27
C ASN A 645 65.45 0.36 9.47
N GLU A 646 65.04 0.04 8.21
CA GLU A 646 64.15 0.86 7.40
C GLU A 646 62.86 1.24 8.12
N LEU A 647 62.41 0.38 8.99
CA LEU A 647 61.27 0.55 9.89
C LEU A 647 61.45 1.72 10.84
N ASN A 648 62.64 1.82 11.46
CA ASN A 648 62.97 2.93 12.36
C ASN A 648 63.03 4.26 11.60
N LYS A 649 63.50 4.23 10.35
CA LYS A 649 63.55 5.43 9.48
C LYS A 649 62.13 5.88 9.15
N LYS A 650 61.20 4.95 8.78
CA LYS A 650 59.81 5.24 8.48
C LYS A 650 59.05 5.75 9.71
N LEU A 651 59.19 5.11 10.88
CA LEU A 651 58.57 5.55 12.14
C LEU A 651 59.11 6.92 12.63
N LYS A 652 60.36 7.26 12.33
CA LYS A 652 60.95 8.60 12.62
C LYS A 652 60.51 9.65 11.63
N SER A 653 60.29 9.27 10.33
CA SER A 653 59.85 10.21 9.30
C SER A 653 58.38 10.64 9.50
N ASP A 654 57.59 9.82 10.19
CA ASP A 654 56.20 10.17 10.53
C ASP A 654 56.10 11.37 11.50
N GLY A 655 57.20 11.78 12.15
CA GLY A 655 57.21 12.95 13.01
C GLY A 655 56.37 12.83 14.27
N VAL A 656 56.08 11.59 14.72
CA VAL A 656 55.29 11.31 15.93
C VAL A 656 56.08 11.65 17.19
N ASP A 657 55.64 12.67 17.92
CA ASP A 657 56.25 13.08 19.20
C ASP A 657 56.04 11.97 20.23
N ASN A 658 57.11 11.31 20.59
CA ASN A 658 57.09 10.25 21.58
C ASN A 658 57.83 10.68 22.86
N PRO A 659 57.12 11.09 23.89
CA PRO A 659 57.76 11.49 25.14
C PRO A 659 58.50 10.33 25.85
N PHE A 660 58.18 9.08 25.54
CA PHE A 660 58.81 7.89 26.14
C PHE A 660 60.12 7.50 25.46
N TYR A 661 60.47 8.06 24.29
CA TYR A 661 61.75 7.74 23.62
C TYR A 661 62.97 8.42 24.23
N LEU A 662 62.75 9.35 25.14
CA LEU A 662 63.85 10.21 25.59
C LEU A 662 64.66 9.64 26.74
N ASN A 663 64.18 8.72 27.61
CA ASN A 663 64.88 8.37 28.78
C ASN A 663 64.97 6.90 29.28
N ASP A 664 64.15 5.96 28.77
CA ASP A 664 64.21 4.58 29.29
C ASP A 664 64.04 3.50 28.24
N LYS A 665 65.08 2.71 28.01
CA LYS A 665 65.10 1.49 27.18
C LYS A 665 64.15 0.39 27.71
N LYS A 666 63.71 0.46 28.97
CA LYS A 666 62.84 -0.55 29.58
C LYS A 666 61.37 -0.35 29.21
N ASP A 667 60.88 0.88 29.13
CA ASP A 667 59.42 1.12 28.90
C ASP A 667 59.01 0.87 27.44
N SER A 668 59.91 1.04 26.51
CA SER A 668 59.68 0.81 25.10
C SER A 668 59.64 -0.66 24.69
N SER A 669 60.28 -1.55 25.45
CA SER A 669 60.22 -3.00 25.27
C SER A 669 58.90 -3.61 25.74
N LEU A 670 58.11 -2.88 26.53
CA LEU A 670 56.81 -3.31 27.04
C LEU A 670 55.71 -3.25 25.94
N PHE A 671 55.85 -2.38 24.90
CA PHE A 671 54.85 -2.17 23.87
C PHE A 671 55.45 -2.35 22.46
N PRO A 672 55.86 -3.57 22.06
CA PRO A 672 56.58 -3.82 20.82
C PRO A 672 55.68 -3.78 19.58
N TRP A 673 54.38 -4.00 19.71
CA TRP A 673 53.45 -3.97 18.58
C TRP A 673 53.03 -2.56 18.25
N VAL A 674 53.20 -2.13 16.99
CA VAL A 674 52.82 -0.79 16.51
C VAL A 674 51.79 -0.95 15.41
N PHE A 675 50.59 -0.44 15.65
CA PHE A 675 49.59 -0.26 14.63
C PHE A 675 49.74 1.18 14.11
N ARG A 676 50.32 1.30 12.92
CA ARG A 676 50.46 2.55 12.20
C ARG A 676 49.24 2.79 11.37
N ILE A 677 48.53 3.88 11.62
CA ILE A 677 47.33 4.28 10.89
C ILE A 677 47.59 5.65 10.28
N GLU A 678 47.56 5.73 8.97
CA GLU A 678 47.68 6.97 8.24
C GLU A 678 46.26 7.43 7.82
N LEU A 679 45.93 8.68 8.16
CA LEU A 679 44.63 9.26 7.93
C LEU A 679 44.69 10.23 6.74
N ASP A 680 43.59 10.32 6.01
CA ASP A 680 43.43 11.27 4.92
C ASP A 680 43.08 12.66 5.49
N ARG A 681 43.97 13.63 5.23
CA ARG A 681 43.81 14.99 5.71
C ARG A 681 42.62 15.73 5.12
N GLU A 682 42.32 15.48 3.82
CA GLU A 682 41.21 16.14 3.14
C GLU A 682 39.88 15.72 3.77
N THR A 683 39.71 14.43 3.99
CA THR A 683 38.52 13.90 4.66
C THR A 683 38.39 14.31 6.11
N MET A 684 39.49 14.47 6.84
CA MET A 684 39.48 14.99 8.22
C MET A 684 39.00 16.45 8.27
N LEU A 685 39.49 17.29 7.37
CA LEU A 685 39.09 18.69 7.28
C LEU A 685 37.61 18.83 6.84
N ASP A 686 37.18 18.08 5.87
CA ASP A 686 35.78 18.07 5.41
C ASP A 686 34.79 17.71 6.52
N LYS A 687 35.20 16.80 7.41
CA LYS A 687 34.39 16.30 8.52
C LYS A 687 34.63 17.03 9.84
N ASP A 688 35.49 18.05 9.84
CA ASP A 688 35.84 18.83 11.01
C ASP A 688 36.28 17.94 12.22
N ILE A 689 37.28 17.08 11.97
CA ILE A 689 37.84 16.15 12.93
C ILE A 689 39.33 16.47 13.12
N VAL A 690 39.75 16.61 14.35
CA VAL A 690 41.12 16.88 14.73
C VAL A 690 41.81 15.59 15.22
N LEU A 691 43.10 15.45 15.00
CA LEU A 691 43.88 14.28 15.45
C LEU A 691 43.75 14.01 16.98
N LEU A 692 43.66 15.07 17.76
CA LEU A 692 43.42 14.97 19.20
C LEU A 692 42.11 14.26 19.54
N ASP A 693 41.03 14.52 18.76
CA ASP A 693 39.74 13.87 18.97
C ASP A 693 39.82 12.38 18.65
N VAL A 694 40.52 12.00 17.59
CA VAL A 694 40.72 10.59 17.22
C VAL A 694 41.49 9.86 18.33
N LYS A 695 42.57 10.46 18.79
CA LYS A 695 43.37 9.92 19.90
C LYS A 695 42.56 9.75 21.18
N THR A 696 41.80 10.75 21.55
CA THR A 696 40.98 10.73 22.75
C THR A 696 39.88 9.67 22.67
N LYS A 697 39.24 9.55 21.50
CA LYS A 697 38.20 8.55 21.27
C LYS A 697 38.74 7.11 21.29
N ILE A 698 39.92 6.86 20.76
CA ILE A 698 40.56 5.53 20.83
C ILE A 698 40.80 5.14 22.30
N VAL A 699 41.33 6.07 23.13
CA VAL A 699 41.60 5.80 24.54
C VAL A 699 40.28 5.56 25.31
N LEU A 700 39.26 6.41 25.09
CA LEU A 700 37.97 6.23 25.74
C LEU A 700 37.31 4.91 25.34
N PHE A 701 37.37 4.53 24.06
CA PHE A 701 36.85 3.27 23.56
C PHE A 701 37.48 2.06 24.28
N TYR A 702 38.79 2.07 24.46
CA TYR A 702 39.49 1.04 25.21
C TYR A 702 39.04 1.01 26.68
N TYR A 703 38.90 2.18 27.31
CA TYR A 703 38.44 2.30 28.70
C TYR A 703 37.01 1.72 28.85
N ASP A 704 36.09 2.02 27.94
CA ASP A 704 34.73 1.50 27.96
C ASP A 704 34.72 -0.03 27.82
N ILE A 705 35.55 -0.59 26.93
CA ILE A 705 35.71 -2.04 26.78
C ILE A 705 36.18 -2.70 28.05
N VAL A 706 37.16 -2.11 28.74
CA VAL A 706 37.68 -2.63 30.02
C VAL A 706 36.57 -2.65 31.08
N GLN A 707 35.74 -1.64 31.13
CA GLN A 707 34.56 -1.60 32.02
C GLN A 707 33.54 -2.68 31.71
N ASP A 708 33.26 -2.91 30.42
CA ASP A 708 32.22 -3.82 29.93
C ASP A 708 32.71 -5.29 29.83
N MET A 709 33.98 -5.61 30.11
CA MET A 709 34.54 -6.95 29.95
C MET A 709 33.76 -8.05 30.68
N LYS A 710 33.07 -7.72 31.78
CA LYS A 710 32.27 -8.71 32.54
C LYS A 710 31.02 -9.16 31.82
N SER A 711 30.48 -8.32 30.91
CA SER A 711 29.23 -8.57 30.17
C SER A 711 29.46 -9.13 28.75
N MET A 712 30.70 -9.18 28.28
CA MET A 712 31.05 -9.58 26.92
C MET A 712 31.01 -11.07 26.70
N LYS A 713 30.71 -11.47 25.44
CA LYS A 713 30.83 -12.86 24.97
C LYS A 713 32.28 -13.33 25.04
N LYS A 714 32.48 -14.61 25.36
CA LYS A 714 33.79 -15.23 25.59
C LYS A 714 34.83 -14.92 24.49
N GLU A 715 34.45 -15.02 23.21
CA GLU A 715 35.37 -14.74 22.10
C GLU A 715 35.87 -13.30 22.03
N LYS A 716 34.99 -12.33 22.30
CA LYS A 716 35.38 -10.92 22.36
C LYS A 716 36.19 -10.61 23.61
N LYS A 717 35.87 -11.25 24.73
CA LYS A 717 36.57 -11.08 25.98
C LYS A 717 38.04 -11.56 25.89
N GLU A 718 38.29 -12.74 25.35
CA GLU A 718 39.62 -13.28 25.09
C GLU A 718 40.47 -12.36 24.21
N LEU A 719 39.88 -11.68 23.23
CA LEU A 719 40.59 -10.72 22.39
C LEU A 719 41.17 -9.54 23.17
N TRP A 720 40.38 -8.96 24.06
CA TRP A 720 40.75 -7.76 24.81
C TRP A 720 41.56 -8.06 26.09
N GLU A 721 41.37 -9.21 26.73
CA GLU A 721 42.17 -9.69 27.85
C GLU A 721 43.64 -9.92 27.49
N ASN A 722 43.93 -10.10 26.18
CA ASN A 722 45.29 -10.29 25.69
C ASN A 722 46.14 -9.01 25.72
N ILE A 723 45.53 -7.84 25.90
CA ILE A 723 46.24 -6.56 25.96
C ILE A 723 46.70 -6.28 27.37
N MET A 724 48.02 -6.21 27.57
CA MET A 724 48.63 -5.85 28.85
C MET A 724 48.65 -4.35 29.13
N GLY A 725 48.66 -3.58 28.03
CA GLY A 725 48.67 -2.13 28.08
C GLY A 725 49.02 -1.53 26.72
N GLY A 726 48.89 -0.22 26.59
CA GLY A 726 49.17 0.44 25.32
C GLY A 726 49.25 1.96 25.44
N VAL A 727 49.82 2.57 24.42
CA VAL A 727 49.92 4.02 24.28
C VAL A 727 49.49 4.43 22.88
N VAL A 728 48.74 5.50 22.79
CA VAL A 728 48.33 6.11 21.52
C VAL A 728 49.11 7.39 21.29
N LEU A 729 49.89 7.42 20.22
CA LEU A 729 50.75 8.54 19.85
C LEU A 729 50.30 9.09 18.51
N SER A 730 50.42 10.37 18.28
CA SER A 730 50.10 11.01 17.01
C SER A 730 51.16 12.06 16.65
N ASN A 731 51.30 12.36 15.37
CA ASN A 731 52.09 13.50 14.93
C ASN A 731 51.30 14.82 15.12
N LYS A 732 51.86 15.93 14.65
CA LYS A 732 51.20 17.24 14.78
C LYS A 732 50.01 17.39 13.82
N ASP A 733 48.96 18.06 14.25
CA ASP A 733 47.77 18.34 13.47
C ASP A 733 48.05 19.11 12.17
N THR A 734 49.20 19.80 12.11
CA THR A 734 49.65 20.54 10.93
C THR A 734 50.43 19.72 9.91
N SER A 735 50.62 18.41 10.16
CA SER A 735 51.35 17.51 9.25
C SER A 735 50.55 17.25 7.98
N ASP A 736 51.22 17.11 6.85
CA ASP A 736 50.56 16.78 5.55
C ASP A 736 50.01 15.36 5.56
N THR A 737 50.60 14.45 6.32
CA THR A 737 50.17 13.08 6.51
C THR A 737 49.87 12.85 8.00
N PRO A 738 48.58 13.02 8.43
CA PRO A 738 48.21 12.75 9.82
C PRO A 738 48.38 11.26 10.15
N THR A 739 49.23 10.92 11.11
CA THR A 739 49.55 9.53 11.44
C THR A 739 49.34 9.25 12.91
N ILE A 740 48.77 8.10 13.24
CA ILE A 740 48.57 7.63 14.60
C ILE A 740 49.28 6.31 14.77
N HIS A 741 50.05 6.19 15.84
CA HIS A 741 50.68 4.97 16.28
C HIS A 741 49.98 4.46 17.53
N ILE A 742 49.31 3.30 17.44
CA ILE A 742 48.78 2.60 18.59
C ILE A 742 49.79 1.53 18.97
N ARG A 743 50.49 1.73 20.10
CA ARG A 743 51.47 0.77 20.59
C ARG A 743 50.87 -0.09 21.66
N LEU A 744 50.95 -1.41 21.48
CA LEU A 744 50.37 -2.38 22.40
C LEU A 744 51.37 -3.44 22.87
N GLY A 745 51.21 -3.80 24.13
CA GLY A 745 51.82 -4.99 24.71
C GLY A 745 50.81 -6.13 24.71
N LEU A 746 51.11 -7.23 24.06
CA LEU A 746 50.22 -8.38 23.94
C LEU A 746 50.81 -9.61 24.58
N ASN A 747 49.99 -10.40 25.29
CA ASN A 747 50.38 -11.65 25.96
C ASN A 747 50.58 -12.80 24.98
N ASN A 748 49.83 -12.84 23.89
CA ASN A 748 49.84 -13.91 22.92
C ASN A 748 50.07 -13.39 21.49
N PHE A 749 50.92 -14.13 20.72
CA PHE A 749 51.36 -13.73 19.36
C PHE A 749 50.60 -14.44 18.24
N ASP A 750 49.28 -14.54 18.35
CA ASP A 750 48.48 -15.09 17.26
C ASP A 750 48.20 -13.99 16.22
N TYR A 751 48.79 -14.13 15.03
CA TYR A 751 48.67 -13.13 13.94
C TYR A 751 47.23 -12.85 13.51
N PRO A 752 46.32 -13.84 13.32
CA PRO A 752 44.92 -13.60 13.09
C PRO A 752 44.21 -12.78 14.17
N MET A 753 44.63 -12.95 15.42
CA MET A 753 44.08 -12.22 16.56
C MET A 753 44.50 -10.76 16.57
N ILE A 754 45.75 -10.48 16.19
CA ILE A 754 46.27 -9.12 16.05
C ILE A 754 45.56 -8.35 14.97
N ILE A 755 45.29 -9.00 13.80
CA ILE A 755 44.52 -8.41 12.71
C ILE A 755 43.09 -8.12 13.16
N LYS A 756 42.45 -9.02 13.90
CA LYS A 756 41.09 -8.80 14.43
C LYS A 756 41.08 -7.63 15.41
N LEU A 757 42.10 -7.46 16.20
CA LEU A 757 42.24 -6.36 17.15
C LEU A 757 42.37 -5.01 16.42
N LEU A 758 43.24 -4.93 15.42
CA LEU A 758 43.35 -3.73 14.57
C LEU A 758 42.05 -3.41 13.87
N LYS A 759 41.40 -4.39 13.27
CA LYS A 759 40.09 -4.22 12.63
C LYS A 759 39.02 -3.74 13.62
N SER A 760 39.06 -4.17 14.87
CA SER A 760 38.15 -3.67 15.89
C SER A 760 38.43 -2.19 16.24
N PHE A 761 39.70 -1.78 16.37
CA PHE A 761 40.01 -0.35 16.49
C PHE A 761 39.54 0.48 15.29
N MET A 762 39.67 -0.02 14.08
CA MET A 762 39.26 0.70 12.86
C MET A 762 37.75 0.80 12.74
N ASN A 763 37.04 -0.26 13.04
CA ASN A 763 35.59 -0.38 12.72
C ASN A 763 34.66 -0.04 13.88
N ASP A 764 35.09 -0.23 15.13
CA ASP A 764 34.24 -0.09 16.30
C ASP A 764 34.44 1.26 17.04
N VAL A 765 35.47 2.04 16.70
CA VAL A 765 35.67 3.39 17.26
C VAL A 765 34.85 4.42 16.48
N TYR A 766 33.92 5.05 17.17
CA TYR A 766 33.11 6.15 16.65
C TYR A 766 33.76 7.48 17.01
N LEU A 767 34.08 8.26 15.97
CA LEU A 767 34.72 9.58 16.14
C LEU A 767 33.66 10.67 16.32
N LYS A 768 32.64 10.64 15.47
CA LYS A 768 31.55 11.62 15.45
C LYS A 768 30.26 10.89 15.19
N GLY A 769 29.11 11.49 15.56
CA GLY A 769 27.79 10.94 15.28
C GLY A 769 27.19 10.14 16.44
N VAL A 770 26.02 9.59 16.22
CA VAL A 770 25.22 8.87 17.20
C VAL A 770 25.43 7.36 17.05
N LYS A 771 25.74 6.69 18.17
CA LYS A 771 25.94 5.24 18.17
C LYS A 771 24.68 4.49 17.67
N GLY A 772 24.88 3.60 16.72
CA GLY A 772 23.79 2.80 16.15
C GLY A 772 23.11 3.42 14.92
N ILE A 773 23.55 4.62 14.51
CA ILE A 773 23.09 5.25 13.28
C ILE A 773 24.16 5.06 12.21
N THR A 774 23.79 4.43 11.08
CA THR A 774 24.73 4.18 9.98
C THR A 774 24.78 5.33 8.98
N GLY A 775 23.72 6.12 8.89
CA GLY A 775 23.65 7.28 8.01
C GLY A 775 22.37 8.06 8.29
N SER A 776 22.34 9.29 7.86
CA SER A 776 21.15 10.12 7.91
C SER A 776 20.99 10.93 6.63
N ASP A 777 19.77 11.27 6.31
CA ASP A 777 19.41 12.01 5.11
C ASP A 777 18.44 13.12 5.45
N HIS A 778 18.65 14.27 4.85
CA HIS A 778 17.81 15.44 5.01
C HIS A 778 16.96 15.61 3.75
N SER A 779 15.66 15.39 3.89
CA SER A 779 14.66 15.57 2.83
C SER A 779 13.73 16.73 3.14
N LYS A 780 13.17 17.32 2.09
CA LYS A 780 12.09 18.28 2.18
C LYS A 780 10.81 17.59 1.73
N GLU A 781 9.86 17.44 2.64
CA GLU A 781 8.56 16.87 2.33
C GLU A 781 7.52 17.97 2.16
N ILE A 782 6.59 17.74 1.23
CA ILE A 782 5.52 18.73 0.94
C ILE A 782 4.52 18.71 2.09
N ARG A 783 4.22 19.88 2.64
CA ARG A 783 3.17 20.08 3.62
C ARG A 783 2.09 20.94 3.03
N ILE A 784 0.84 20.51 3.17
CA ILE A 784 -0.32 21.32 2.79
C ILE A 784 -0.71 22.17 3.99
N LEU A 785 -0.80 23.47 3.79
CA LEU A 785 -1.27 24.42 4.78
C LEU A 785 -2.62 24.97 4.38
N PHE A 786 -3.44 25.24 5.39
CA PHE A 786 -4.68 25.97 5.26
C PHE A 786 -4.57 27.27 6.02
N ASP A 787 -5.03 28.33 5.41
CA ASP A 787 -5.19 29.61 6.12
C ASP A 787 -6.26 29.47 7.21
N GLU A 788 -5.90 29.70 8.46
CA GLU A 788 -6.82 29.55 9.60
C GLU A 788 -8.06 30.47 9.49
N LYS A 789 -7.94 31.62 8.88
CA LYS A 789 -9.04 32.61 8.76
C LYS A 789 -9.98 32.30 7.61
N THR A 790 -9.42 32.02 6.43
CA THR A 790 -10.21 31.79 5.22
C THR A 790 -10.50 30.31 4.98
N GLY A 791 -9.77 29.41 5.64
CA GLY A 791 -9.84 27.97 5.41
C GLY A 791 -9.47 27.57 3.99
N ALA A 792 -8.89 28.47 3.20
CA ALA A 792 -8.42 28.17 1.85
C ALA A 792 -7.12 27.36 1.89
N MET A 793 -6.97 26.48 0.93
CA MET A 793 -5.72 25.78 0.72
C MET A 793 -4.70 26.74 0.12
N GLU A 794 -3.52 26.84 0.71
CA GLU A 794 -2.46 27.69 0.16
C GLU A 794 -2.03 27.20 -1.22
N SER A 795 -1.91 28.14 -2.17
CA SER A 795 -1.58 27.80 -3.56
C SER A 795 -0.14 27.36 -3.75
N LYS A 796 0.75 27.69 -2.81
CA LYS A 796 2.15 27.26 -2.83
C LYS A 796 2.33 26.17 -1.79
N PRO A 797 2.87 25.00 -2.16
CA PRO A 797 3.18 23.98 -1.18
C PRO A 797 4.27 24.51 -0.23
N ASP A 798 4.03 24.38 1.06
CA ASP A 798 5.05 24.56 2.07
C ASP A 798 5.89 23.29 2.20
N TYR A 799 7.12 23.41 2.67
CA TYR A 799 8.02 22.28 2.80
C TYR A 799 8.45 22.11 4.25
N GLU A 800 8.25 20.93 4.77
CA GLU A 800 8.76 20.51 6.07
C GLU A 800 10.09 19.78 5.91
N ASN A 801 11.08 20.18 6.72
CA ASN A 801 12.36 19.50 6.76
C ASN A 801 12.24 18.24 7.63
N VAL A 802 12.46 17.08 7.02
CA VAL A 802 12.43 15.79 7.70
C VAL A 802 13.80 15.13 7.59
N ILE A 803 14.28 14.61 8.69
CA ILE A 803 15.54 13.88 8.74
C ILE A 803 15.25 12.40 8.95
N THR A 804 15.68 11.59 8.00
CA THR A 804 15.55 10.14 8.08
C THR A 804 16.90 9.55 8.47
N ALA A 805 16.97 8.95 9.66
CA ALA A 805 18.16 8.28 10.18
C ALA A 805 18.04 6.77 10.01
N ALA A 806 19.08 6.14 9.49
CA ALA A 806 19.19 4.69 9.37
C ALA A 806 19.74 4.13 10.70
N GLY A 807 18.82 3.70 11.55
CA GLY A 807 19.08 3.22 12.90
C GLY A 807 18.10 3.79 13.92
N ILE A 808 18.19 3.32 15.17
CA ILE A 808 17.30 3.72 16.25
C ILE A 808 18.14 4.00 17.51
N ASN A 809 18.06 5.22 18.01
CA ASN A 809 18.63 5.60 19.30
C ASN A 809 17.80 6.73 19.93
N LEU A 810 16.73 6.36 20.61
CA LEU A 810 15.80 7.32 21.22
C LEU A 810 16.47 8.23 22.26
N ASN A 811 17.40 7.72 23.04
CA ASN A 811 18.02 8.48 24.12
C ASN A 811 18.81 9.69 23.59
N GLU A 812 19.58 9.48 22.53
CA GLU A 812 20.32 10.54 21.87
C GLU A 812 19.39 11.50 21.10
N PHE A 813 18.37 10.96 20.41
CA PHE A 813 17.42 11.80 19.66
C PHE A 813 16.64 12.76 20.55
N ARG A 814 16.34 12.37 21.79
CA ARG A 814 15.67 13.25 22.77
C ARG A 814 16.54 14.41 23.25
N VAL A 815 17.85 14.26 23.23
CA VAL A 815 18.80 15.28 23.65
C VAL A 815 19.11 16.28 22.54
N LEU A 816 18.88 15.90 21.27
CA LEU A 816 19.18 16.75 20.13
C LEU A 816 18.35 18.02 20.13
N LYS A 817 19.05 19.16 20.09
CA LYS A 817 18.42 20.48 20.00
C LYS A 817 17.72 20.63 18.64
N GLY A 818 16.48 21.10 18.67
CA GLY A 818 15.70 21.38 17.47
C GLY A 818 14.84 20.24 16.95
N VAL A 819 14.96 19.02 17.48
CA VAL A 819 14.10 17.90 17.13
C VAL A 819 12.78 17.98 17.93
N ASN A 820 11.67 17.74 17.25
CA ASN A 820 10.35 17.63 17.88
C ASN A 820 10.21 16.22 18.47
N GLN A 821 10.19 16.14 19.79
CA GLN A 821 10.15 14.86 20.52
C GLN A 821 8.79 14.15 20.39
N GLU A 822 7.72 14.88 20.16
CA GLU A 822 6.35 14.33 20.08
C GLU A 822 6.08 13.68 18.72
N ARG A 823 6.80 14.10 17.68
CA ARG A 823 6.59 13.66 16.29
C ARG A 823 7.68 12.73 15.77
N MET A 824 8.32 11.94 16.61
CA MET A 824 9.28 10.93 16.16
C MET A 824 8.55 9.68 15.64
N TYR A 825 9.01 9.14 14.52
CA TYR A 825 8.49 7.91 13.96
C TYR A 825 9.59 6.84 13.87
N PHE A 826 9.27 5.62 14.32
CA PHE A 826 10.15 4.47 14.29
C PHE A 826 9.48 3.32 13.52
N ASN A 827 10.22 2.67 12.64
CA ASN A 827 9.68 1.54 11.88
C ASN A 827 9.86 0.17 12.57
N ASP A 828 10.53 0.12 13.74
CA ASP A 828 10.71 -1.10 14.51
C ASP A 828 9.58 -1.31 15.51
N VAL A 829 8.74 -2.29 15.24
CA VAL A 829 7.59 -2.63 16.07
C VAL A 829 8.01 -3.11 17.46
N ASN A 830 9.07 -3.93 17.54
CA ASN A 830 9.55 -4.46 18.82
C ASN A 830 10.13 -3.36 19.73
N PHE A 831 10.84 -2.42 19.13
CA PHE A 831 11.36 -1.27 19.85
C PHE A 831 10.21 -0.41 20.41
N VAL A 832 9.21 -0.11 19.56
CA VAL A 832 8.04 0.68 19.97
C VAL A 832 7.24 -0.03 21.04
N TYR A 833 7.04 -1.34 20.92
CA TYR A 833 6.37 -2.14 21.94
C TYR A 833 7.03 -2.03 23.32
N LYS A 834 8.35 -2.20 23.37
CA LYS A 834 9.11 -2.13 24.62
C LYS A 834 9.14 -0.72 25.25
N THR A 835 9.07 0.32 24.43
CA THR A 835 9.24 1.71 24.88
C THR A 835 7.92 2.40 25.16
N PHE A 836 6.91 2.21 24.31
CA PHE A 836 5.63 2.92 24.34
C PHE A 836 4.41 2.03 24.60
N GLY A 837 4.58 0.70 24.61
CA GLY A 837 3.52 -0.25 24.88
C GLY A 837 2.82 -0.81 23.65
N ILE A 838 1.80 -1.66 23.90
CA ILE A 838 1.16 -2.48 22.85
C ILE A 838 0.28 -1.66 21.89
N GLU A 839 -0.40 -0.63 22.36
CA GLU A 839 -1.26 0.20 21.51
C GLU A 839 -0.44 1.02 20.50
N ALA A 840 0.71 1.55 20.93
CA ALA A 840 1.64 2.21 20.04
C ALA A 840 2.21 1.23 19.00
N ALA A 841 2.54 0.01 19.42
CA ALA A 841 3.01 -1.05 18.52
C ALA A 841 1.92 -1.45 17.50
N ARG A 842 0.65 -1.56 17.92
CA ARG A 842 -0.49 -1.80 17.01
C ARG A 842 -0.59 -0.71 15.94
N SER A 843 -0.49 0.54 16.34
CA SER A 843 -0.56 1.69 15.43
C SER A 843 0.59 1.67 14.40
N ILE A 844 1.80 1.34 14.83
CA ILE A 844 2.95 1.19 13.92
C ILE A 844 2.78 -0.01 12.99
N LEU A 845 2.27 -1.14 13.47
CA LEU A 845 1.96 -2.31 12.64
C LEU A 845 1.01 -1.95 11.49
N VAL A 846 -0.10 -1.27 11.81
CA VAL A 846 -1.06 -0.79 10.79
C VAL A 846 -0.36 0.13 9.78
N THR A 847 0.42 1.08 10.27
CA THR A 847 1.11 2.07 9.44
C THR A 847 2.13 1.44 8.51
N GLU A 848 2.98 0.55 9.03
CA GLU A 848 4.01 -0.13 8.25
C GLU A 848 3.42 -1.09 7.20
N LEU A 849 2.39 -1.85 7.56
CA LEU A 849 1.66 -2.69 6.62
C LEU A 849 1.02 -1.83 5.51
N LYS A 850 0.30 -0.77 5.87
CA LYS A 850 -0.31 0.15 4.90
C LYS A 850 0.73 0.75 3.95
N ARG A 851 1.88 1.21 4.48
CA ARG A 851 2.99 1.73 3.68
C ARG A 851 3.53 0.70 2.70
N THR A 852 3.77 -0.51 3.19
CA THR A 852 4.35 -1.59 2.38
C THR A 852 3.42 -2.00 1.24
N PHE A 853 2.14 -2.14 1.50
CA PHE A 853 1.15 -2.48 0.49
C PHE A 853 0.92 -1.34 -0.51
N ASN A 854 0.81 -0.10 -0.06
CA ASN A 854 0.66 1.06 -0.92
C ASN A 854 1.86 1.24 -1.85
N ALA A 855 3.07 1.03 -1.36
CA ALA A 855 4.28 1.02 -2.18
C ALA A 855 4.24 -0.07 -3.27
N GLY A 856 3.59 -1.20 -3.01
CA GLY A 856 3.31 -2.24 -4.00
C GLY A 856 2.17 -1.92 -4.97
N GLY A 857 1.50 -0.78 -4.81
CA GLY A 857 0.36 -0.37 -5.65
C GLY A 857 -0.92 -1.17 -5.39
N ALA A 858 -1.03 -1.84 -4.24
CA ALA A 858 -2.20 -2.61 -3.84
C ALA A 858 -3.12 -1.77 -2.94
N GLY A 859 -4.35 -1.55 -3.41
CA GLY A 859 -5.42 -0.99 -2.58
C GLY A 859 -6.22 -2.09 -1.89
N PHE A 860 -6.63 -1.86 -0.65
CA PHE A 860 -7.52 -2.73 0.11
C PHE A 860 -8.22 -1.93 1.22
N ASN A 861 -9.30 -2.49 1.77
CA ASN A 861 -10.03 -1.85 2.85
C ASN A 861 -9.24 -1.90 4.17
N TYR A 862 -9.36 -0.85 4.95
CA TYR A 862 -8.70 -0.70 6.25
C TYR A 862 -9.05 -1.81 7.24
N ASN A 863 -10.28 -2.32 7.19
CA ASN A 863 -10.79 -3.39 8.06
C ASN A 863 -9.86 -4.61 8.08
N HIS A 864 -9.29 -4.99 6.93
CA HIS A 864 -8.38 -6.15 6.86
C HIS A 864 -7.09 -5.94 7.64
N LEU A 865 -6.55 -4.72 7.63
CA LEU A 865 -5.37 -4.42 8.45
C LEU A 865 -5.67 -4.45 9.93
N VAL A 866 -6.84 -3.94 10.32
CA VAL A 866 -7.27 -3.91 11.72
C VAL A 866 -7.41 -5.32 12.27
N VAL A 867 -8.12 -6.20 11.55
CA VAL A 867 -8.30 -7.62 11.96
C VAL A 867 -6.95 -8.31 12.15
N LEU A 868 -6.03 -8.16 11.19
CA LEU A 868 -4.71 -8.78 11.27
C LEU A 868 -3.89 -8.23 12.46
N THR A 869 -3.84 -6.92 12.62
CA THR A 869 -3.06 -6.28 13.69
C THR A 869 -3.65 -6.54 15.06
N ASN A 870 -4.98 -6.58 15.18
CA ASN A 870 -5.65 -6.94 16.43
C ASN A 870 -5.37 -8.39 16.81
N LEU A 871 -5.37 -9.32 15.86
CA LEU A 871 -4.96 -10.71 16.13
C LEU A 871 -3.52 -10.78 16.61
N MET A 872 -2.62 -9.97 16.08
CA MET A 872 -1.22 -9.95 16.52
C MET A 872 -1.02 -9.34 17.91
N THR A 873 -1.97 -8.55 18.41
CA THR A 873 -1.78 -7.73 19.63
C THR A 873 -2.81 -7.96 20.73
N TYR A 874 -3.87 -8.75 20.51
CA TYR A 874 -4.99 -8.92 21.46
C TYR A 874 -4.57 -9.53 22.81
N THR A 875 -3.49 -10.27 22.85
CA THR A 875 -2.96 -10.90 24.07
C THR A 875 -2.19 -9.94 24.98
N GLY A 876 -1.91 -8.72 24.53
CA GLY A 876 -1.04 -7.74 25.19
C GLY A 876 0.44 -7.86 24.82
N ASP A 877 0.82 -8.92 24.16
CA ASP A 877 2.14 -9.14 23.56
C ASP A 877 2.02 -9.25 22.05
N ILE A 878 3.10 -8.97 21.31
CA ILE A 878 3.09 -9.14 19.86
C ILE A 878 3.28 -10.62 19.52
N VAL A 879 2.25 -11.20 18.92
CA VAL A 879 2.25 -12.59 18.44
C VAL A 879 2.61 -12.61 16.96
N SER A 880 3.62 -13.39 16.58
CA SER A 880 4.02 -13.59 15.18
C SER A 880 3.04 -14.51 14.45
N ILE A 881 2.86 -14.25 13.14
CA ILE A 881 2.07 -15.10 12.24
C ILE A 881 3.00 -16.15 11.62
N ASP A 882 3.48 -17.04 12.46
CA ASP A 882 4.34 -18.16 12.08
C ASP A 882 4.07 -19.38 12.99
N ARG A 883 4.77 -20.49 12.72
CA ARG A 883 4.65 -21.72 13.53
C ARG A 883 4.97 -21.52 15.00
N ASN A 884 5.80 -20.56 15.36
CA ASN A 884 6.17 -20.28 16.75
C ASN A 884 5.14 -19.40 17.45
N GLY A 885 4.54 -18.47 16.70
CA GLY A 885 3.48 -17.60 17.21
C GLY A 885 2.16 -18.34 17.38
N THR A 886 1.77 -19.17 16.41
CA THR A 886 0.52 -19.98 16.50
C THR A 886 0.56 -20.97 17.68
N SER A 887 1.74 -21.43 18.07
CA SER A 887 1.87 -22.26 19.29
C SER A 887 1.59 -21.51 20.58
N LYS A 888 1.69 -20.17 20.59
CA LYS A 888 1.38 -19.32 21.74
C LYS A 888 -0.08 -18.83 21.76
N MET A 889 -0.79 -18.95 20.63
CA MET A 889 -2.22 -18.65 20.60
C MET A 889 -3.01 -19.72 21.36
N GLU A 890 -4.12 -19.34 21.94
CA GLU A 890 -5.06 -20.24 22.62
C GLU A 890 -5.85 -21.05 21.58
N LEU A 891 -5.20 -21.97 20.91
CA LEU A 891 -5.80 -22.89 19.95
C LEU A 891 -5.82 -24.30 20.49
N ASP A 892 -6.85 -25.07 20.12
CA ASP A 892 -6.95 -26.49 20.46
C ASP A 892 -5.85 -27.32 19.73
N PRO A 893 -5.46 -28.51 20.28
CA PRO A 893 -4.37 -29.31 19.76
C PRO A 893 -4.45 -29.68 18.28
N LEU A 894 -5.63 -30.04 17.77
CA LEU A 894 -5.83 -30.38 16.36
C LEU A 894 -5.61 -29.19 15.44
N ALA A 895 -6.10 -28.02 15.82
CA ALA A 895 -5.91 -26.81 15.07
C ALA A 895 -4.42 -26.43 14.97
N ARG A 896 -3.69 -26.50 16.10
CA ARG A 896 -2.23 -26.28 16.10
C ARG A 896 -1.48 -27.29 15.25
N ALA A 897 -1.80 -28.58 15.39
CA ALA A 897 -1.17 -29.65 14.64
C ALA A 897 -1.43 -29.56 13.12
N SER A 898 -2.53 -28.96 12.69
CA SER A 898 -2.88 -28.81 11.28
C SER A 898 -1.99 -27.83 10.53
N PHE A 899 -1.28 -26.95 11.24
CA PHE A 899 -0.46 -25.94 10.60
C PHE A 899 0.96 -26.44 10.32
N GLU A 900 1.73 -26.77 11.34
CA GLU A 900 3.09 -27.32 11.24
C GLU A 900 3.45 -28.00 12.57
N LYS A 901 4.57 -28.73 12.62
CA LYS A 901 5.08 -29.40 13.83
C LYS A 901 4.07 -30.37 14.48
N MET A 902 3.34 -31.12 13.66
CA MET A 902 2.25 -31.99 14.11
C MET A 902 2.67 -32.90 15.27
N MET A 903 3.79 -33.60 15.17
CA MET A 903 4.28 -34.53 16.20
C MET A 903 4.55 -33.83 17.54
N GLU A 904 5.20 -32.68 17.51
CA GLU A 904 5.49 -31.88 18.71
C GLU A 904 4.20 -31.49 19.43
N HIS A 905 3.20 -31.04 18.69
CA HIS A 905 1.91 -30.64 19.25
C HIS A 905 1.13 -31.82 19.82
N PHE A 906 1.13 -32.98 19.17
CA PHE A 906 0.47 -34.19 19.69
C PHE A 906 1.18 -34.74 20.92
N VAL A 907 2.50 -34.78 20.94
CA VAL A 907 3.27 -35.19 22.12
C VAL A 907 2.96 -34.26 23.31
N ASN A 908 2.98 -32.95 23.10
CA ASN A 908 2.65 -31.98 24.13
C ASN A 908 1.21 -32.15 24.64
N ALA A 909 0.26 -32.35 23.71
CA ALA A 909 -1.15 -32.58 24.07
C ALA A 909 -1.32 -33.87 24.89
N ALA A 910 -0.61 -34.94 24.54
CA ALA A 910 -0.62 -36.20 25.29
C ALA A 910 0.01 -36.04 26.67
N VAL A 911 1.17 -35.41 26.78
CA VAL A 911 1.87 -35.17 28.06
C VAL A 911 1.06 -34.35 29.03
N PHE A 912 0.42 -33.28 28.53
CA PHE A 912 -0.37 -32.36 29.36
C PHE A 912 -1.85 -32.70 29.41
N ASN A 913 -2.27 -33.85 28.87
CA ASN A 913 -3.68 -34.29 28.81
C ASN A 913 -4.63 -33.21 28.30
N GLN A 914 -4.22 -32.51 27.22
CA GLN A 914 -5.03 -31.47 26.62
C GLN A 914 -6.18 -32.10 25.83
N LYS A 915 -7.37 -31.54 25.99
CA LYS A 915 -8.57 -31.96 25.26
C LYS A 915 -8.85 -31.00 24.12
N ASP A 916 -9.17 -31.53 22.93
CA ASP A 916 -9.69 -30.76 21.84
C ASP A 916 -11.20 -30.61 21.94
N ARG A 917 -11.70 -29.38 21.89
CA ARG A 917 -13.15 -29.10 22.00
C ARG A 917 -13.86 -29.25 20.66
N ILE A 918 -13.12 -29.43 19.57
CA ILE A 918 -13.61 -29.52 18.18
C ILE A 918 -14.46 -28.30 17.80
N LYS A 919 -14.02 -27.13 18.24
CA LYS A 919 -14.67 -25.84 17.91
C LYS A 919 -13.97 -25.10 16.78
N ALA A 920 -12.67 -25.33 16.63
CA ALA A 920 -11.87 -24.70 15.58
C ALA A 920 -12.28 -25.19 14.19
N THR A 921 -12.15 -24.33 13.20
CA THR A 921 -12.47 -24.62 11.79
C THR A 921 -11.73 -25.84 11.29
N SER A 922 -10.42 -25.91 11.48
CA SER A 922 -9.61 -27.08 11.07
C SER A 922 -9.98 -28.37 11.79
N SER A 923 -10.25 -28.30 13.11
CA SER A 923 -10.65 -29.47 13.91
C SER A 923 -11.99 -30.05 13.41
N ARG A 924 -12.93 -29.20 13.06
CA ARG A 924 -14.24 -29.60 12.51
C ARG A 924 -14.11 -30.21 11.13
N ILE A 925 -13.32 -29.60 10.24
CA ILE A 925 -13.06 -30.16 8.91
C ILE A 925 -12.44 -31.55 9.01
N MET A 926 -11.46 -31.76 9.88
CA MET A 926 -10.81 -33.06 10.07
C MET A 926 -11.78 -34.13 10.60
N THR A 927 -12.75 -33.74 11.42
CA THR A 927 -13.73 -34.64 12.00
C THR A 927 -15.02 -34.76 11.17
N GLY A 928 -15.09 -34.13 9.99
CA GLY A 928 -16.26 -34.17 9.11
C GLY A 928 -17.47 -33.41 9.63
N ARG A 929 -17.27 -32.43 10.52
CA ARG A 929 -18.34 -31.59 11.07
C ARG A 929 -18.45 -30.25 10.33
N VAL A 930 -19.67 -29.71 10.32
CA VAL A 930 -19.92 -28.37 9.75
C VAL A 930 -19.17 -27.31 10.56
N ILE A 931 -18.52 -26.37 9.88
CA ILE A 931 -17.83 -25.26 10.53
C ILE A 931 -18.81 -24.29 11.17
N PRO A 932 -18.47 -23.65 12.32
CA PRO A 932 -19.38 -22.76 13.03
C PRO A 932 -19.34 -21.33 12.48
N GLY A 933 -19.45 -21.15 11.16
CA GLY A 933 -19.37 -19.84 10.49
C GLY A 933 -20.22 -19.85 9.24
N GLY A 934 -20.50 -18.68 8.68
CA GLY A 934 -21.40 -18.52 7.54
C GLY A 934 -22.78 -19.14 7.80
N THR A 935 -23.28 -19.91 6.86
CA THR A 935 -24.56 -20.64 6.95
C THR A 935 -24.54 -21.75 8.03
N GLY A 936 -23.37 -22.22 8.44
CA GLY A 936 -23.21 -23.17 9.55
C GLY A 936 -23.23 -22.56 10.96
N SER A 937 -23.42 -21.25 11.08
CA SER A 937 -23.48 -20.56 12.37
C SER A 937 -24.84 -20.69 13.08
N PHE A 938 -25.88 -21.12 12.38
CA PHE A 938 -27.25 -21.31 12.89
C PHE A 938 -27.85 -22.62 12.33
N GLU A 939 -28.82 -23.13 13.02
CA GLU A 939 -29.61 -24.30 12.62
C GLU A 939 -31.05 -23.90 12.40
N LEU A 940 -31.67 -24.51 11.38
CA LEU A 940 -33.12 -24.35 11.17
C LEU A 940 -33.86 -25.46 11.92
N MET A 941 -34.72 -25.06 12.83
CA MET A 941 -35.59 -25.99 13.55
C MET A 941 -37.03 -25.73 13.19
N MET A 942 -37.81 -26.80 13.06
CA MET A 942 -39.24 -26.70 12.84
C MET A 942 -39.92 -26.24 14.13
N ASP A 943 -40.77 -25.24 14.02
CA ASP A 943 -41.60 -24.80 15.13
C ASP A 943 -42.75 -25.79 15.33
N THR A 944 -42.52 -26.80 16.16
CA THR A 944 -43.49 -27.87 16.43
C THR A 944 -44.78 -27.39 17.08
N GLU A 945 -44.74 -26.29 17.84
CA GLU A 945 -45.93 -25.70 18.44
C GLU A 945 -46.82 -25.03 17.40
N LYS A 946 -46.23 -24.29 16.49
CA LYS A 946 -46.97 -23.71 15.35
C LYS A 946 -47.50 -24.76 14.40
N LEU A 947 -46.75 -25.82 14.17
CA LEU A 947 -47.20 -26.94 13.36
C LEU A 947 -48.38 -27.66 14.00
N ALA A 948 -48.31 -27.92 15.29
CA ALA A 948 -49.41 -28.58 16.03
C ALA A 948 -50.66 -27.72 16.12
N ASN A 949 -50.50 -26.39 16.12
CA ASN A 949 -51.62 -25.44 16.18
C ASN A 949 -52.05 -24.94 14.78
N SER A 950 -51.38 -25.36 13.71
CA SER A 950 -51.84 -25.04 12.36
C SER A 950 -53.07 -25.88 12.03
N GLU A 951 -54.20 -25.26 11.77
CA GLU A 951 -55.35 -25.93 11.17
C GLU A 951 -54.88 -26.44 9.82
N PHE A 952 -55.05 -27.74 9.56
CA PHE A 952 -54.82 -28.30 8.24
C PHE A 952 -55.74 -27.53 7.28
N LEU A 953 -55.12 -26.82 6.32
CA LEU A 953 -55.90 -26.22 5.22
C LEU A 953 -56.65 -27.32 4.52
N ASP A 954 -57.99 -27.21 4.50
CA ASP A 954 -58.89 -28.14 3.84
C ASP A 954 -58.46 -28.42 2.39
N ASP A 955 -58.79 -29.61 1.91
CA ASP A 955 -58.40 -30.17 0.61
C ASP A 955 -58.67 -29.31 -0.66
N GLU A 956 -59.30 -28.14 -0.51
CA GLU A 956 -59.50 -27.19 -1.64
C GLU A 956 -58.23 -26.49 -2.12
N TYR A 957 -57.13 -26.54 -1.37
CA TYR A 957 -55.82 -25.98 -1.79
C TYR A 957 -54.89 -26.99 -2.41
N GLN A 958 -55.33 -28.20 -2.74
CA GLN A 958 -54.56 -29.22 -3.43
C GLN A 958 -54.14 -28.88 -4.89
N GLY A 959 -54.33 -27.68 -5.37
CA GLY A 959 -54.12 -27.37 -6.77
C GLY A 959 -52.94 -26.46 -7.14
N ARG A 960 -52.33 -25.71 -6.20
CA ARG A 960 -51.25 -24.79 -6.53
C ARG A 960 -50.29 -24.58 -5.39
N THR A 961 -49.51 -25.57 -5.08
CA THR A 961 -48.34 -25.35 -4.27
C THR A 961 -47.29 -24.60 -5.09
N GLN A 962 -46.56 -23.66 -4.50
CA GLN A 962 -45.43 -22.97 -5.11
C GLN A 962 -44.34 -23.93 -5.66
N PHE A 963 -44.49 -25.21 -5.49
CA PHE A 963 -43.70 -26.29 -6.05
C PHE A 963 -43.93 -26.53 -7.55
N GLU A 964 -45.04 -26.08 -8.15
CA GLU A 964 -45.24 -26.17 -9.60
C GLU A 964 -44.28 -25.28 -10.39
N GLY A 965 -43.84 -24.17 -9.80
CA GLY A 965 -42.81 -23.30 -10.38
C GLY A 965 -41.40 -23.92 -10.39
N PHE A 966 -41.17 -24.95 -9.56
CA PHE A 966 -39.91 -25.72 -9.55
C PHE A 966 -39.96 -26.95 -10.45
N ARG A 967 -41.13 -27.46 -10.83
CA ARG A 967 -41.27 -28.62 -11.76
C ARG A 967 -40.84 -28.28 -13.19
N ASP A 968 -40.96 -27.04 -13.61
CA ASP A 968 -40.54 -26.59 -14.93
C ASP A 968 -39.01 -26.37 -15.06
N ASN A 969 -38.24 -26.57 -14.00
CA ASN A 969 -36.78 -26.59 -14.07
C ASN A 969 -36.32 -28.04 -14.37
N ALA A 970 -35.77 -28.27 -15.54
CA ALA A 970 -35.20 -29.54 -15.96
C ALA A 970 -34.22 -30.19 -14.94
N LEU A 971 -33.64 -29.40 -14.06
CA LEU A 971 -32.83 -29.81 -12.93
C LEU A 971 -33.62 -30.55 -11.83
N PHE A 972 -34.91 -30.34 -11.72
CA PHE A 972 -35.74 -30.98 -10.66
C PHE A 972 -36.27 -32.34 -11.13
N GLU A 973 -36.57 -32.47 -12.42
CA GLU A 973 -36.96 -33.73 -13.03
C GLU A 973 -35.80 -34.73 -13.04
N ASP A 974 -34.57 -34.29 -13.31
CA ASP A 974 -33.37 -35.12 -13.27
C ASP A 974 -33.00 -35.57 -11.84
N ILE A 975 -33.44 -34.88 -10.80
CA ILE A 975 -33.08 -35.21 -9.40
C ILE A 975 -34.11 -36.14 -8.76
N MET A 976 -35.38 -35.95 -9.05
CA MET A 976 -36.43 -36.68 -8.36
C MET A 976 -36.82 -37.99 -9.01
N GLY A 977 -36.46 -38.23 -10.31
CA GLY A 977 -36.82 -39.48 -11.03
C GLY A 977 -38.28 -39.90 -10.76
N ASP A 978 -38.90 -40.62 -11.61
CA ASP A 978 -40.27 -41.16 -11.44
C ASP A 978 -40.47 -42.13 -10.23
N GLY A 979 -39.67 -41.98 -9.18
CA GLY A 979 -39.76 -42.81 -7.96
C GLY A 979 -40.68 -42.16 -6.92
N GLU A 980 -41.80 -42.82 -6.64
CA GLU A 980 -42.63 -42.54 -5.45
C GLU A 980 -41.75 -42.45 -4.19
N VAL A 981 -41.65 -41.24 -3.59
CA VAL A 981 -40.96 -41.06 -2.31
C VAL A 981 -41.78 -41.73 -1.21
N ASN A 982 -41.32 -42.87 -0.81
CA ASN A 982 -41.87 -43.59 0.37
C ASN A 982 -41.49 -42.81 1.64
N VAL A 983 -42.48 -42.22 2.31
CA VAL A 983 -42.29 -41.32 3.46
C VAL A 983 -41.96 -42.08 4.77
N ASP A 984 -41.69 -43.37 4.72
CA ASP A 984 -41.48 -44.23 5.90
C ASP A 984 -40.07 -44.13 6.54
N PHE A 985 -39.26 -43.06 6.27
CA PHE A 985 -37.92 -42.88 6.86
C PHE A 985 -37.79 -41.68 7.83
N LEU A 986 -38.86 -41.28 8.45
CA LEU A 986 -38.79 -40.29 9.51
C LEU A 986 -39.56 -40.77 10.77
N THR A 987 -39.02 -41.81 11.41
CA THR A 987 -39.18 -42.13 12.81
C THR A 987 -37.83 -42.33 13.46
#